data_e0ac780c7f9d5784ef874a2b0d25c490
#
_entry.id   e0ac780c7f9d5784ef874a2b0d25c490
#
_cell.length_a   1.000
_cell.length_b   1.000
_cell.length_c   1.000
_cell.angle_alpha   90.00
_cell.angle_beta   90.00
_cell.angle_gamma   90.00
#
_symmetry.space_group_name_H-M   'P 1'
#
loop_
_entity.id
_entity.type
_entity.pdbx_description
1 polymer ?
#
loop_
_entity_poly.entity_id
_entity_poly.type
_entity_poly.pdbx_seq_one_letter_code
_entity_poly.pdbx_strand_id
1 'polypeptide(L)'
;MEAEKQRAKQLVVGILAHVDSGKTTLSEAMLYRSGTIRKLGRVDHKDAFLDTDALEKARGITIFSKQALLTAGEKAITLLDTPGHVDFSTETERTLQVLDYAVLVISGTDGVQSHTETLWRLLRRYHIPTFVFINKMDLPGPGKEKLLEQLNHRLGEGFVDFGADEDTRNEALALCDERLMEAVLERGTLTPEELIPAIARRHVFPCWFGAALKLEGVDALLDGLDRYTRPAPALDAFGAKVFKLSQDEQGTRLTWLRVTGGTLKVKAQLTGESDGGPWAEKANQLRLYSGVKYTLAEEVGPGQVCAVTGLTQAHPGEGLGAERDSDLPVLEPVLSYQVLLPEGADIHAALGKLHRLEEEEPQLHVVWNETLGEIHVQLMGEVQLEVLKSLLAERYGLEVEFGPGGILYKETITEAMEGVGHYEPLRHYAEVHLKLEPLPAGSGMQFATDCREEVLDKNWQRLVLTHLEEKQHLGVLTGAPLTDVKITLIAGRAHLKHTEGGDFRQATYRAVRQGLMMANQIGKTQLLEPWYTFRLEVPAENLGRAMNDIQRMEGSFDPPETSADGQTATLTGKAPAATMRSYPMEVVSYTRGRGRVSLTLEGYRPCHNAQEVIEAVGYEPEHDLDNPADSVFCAHGAGFVVPWEQVRSHMHVDSGWGKSKPAETDAVAASARQAGRQRRAAAYRATLEEDAELLKIFEQTYGPIKRDPLAAFRPVQKKEHPDFAAEQWTLAPEYLLVDGYNIIFAWDELNALSKESLDAARKKLADILCNYQGFKKCVVILVFDAYRVPGSPGSIEQYHNIHIVYTKEAETADMFIEHVTHEIGKDRRVRVATSDGMEQIIILGHGALRVSARMFHEEVKEVEKEIKRYLQGEV
;
A
#
# COMPACT_ATOMS: atom_id res chain seq x y z
N MET A 1 12.67 35.45 -2.21
CA MET A 1 13.59 35.59 -3.37
C MET A 1 14.92 34.85 -3.23
N GLU A 2 15.72 35.07 -2.18
CA GLU A 2 16.98 34.32 -2.00
C GLU A 2 16.72 32.85 -1.58
N ALA A 3 15.78 32.61 -0.67
CA ALA A 3 15.32 31.28 -0.30
C ALA A 3 14.62 30.53 -1.46
N GLU A 4 13.90 31.23 -2.33
CA GLU A 4 13.30 30.64 -3.54
C GLU A 4 14.34 30.32 -4.60
N LYS A 5 15.38 31.15 -4.76
CA LYS A 5 16.52 30.84 -5.64
C LYS A 5 17.35 29.67 -5.12
N GLN A 6 17.44 29.48 -3.81
CA GLN A 6 18.12 28.33 -3.21
C GLN A 6 17.27 27.06 -3.32
N ARG A 7 15.92 27.18 -3.22
CA ARG A 7 14.95 26.10 -3.46
C ARG A 7 15.04 25.54 -4.89
N ALA A 8 15.20 26.42 -5.90
CA ALA A 8 15.25 26.04 -7.31
C ALA A 8 16.48 25.20 -7.71
N LYS A 9 17.36 24.87 -6.76
CA LYS A 9 18.65 24.22 -7.00
C LYS A 9 18.84 22.87 -6.30
N GLN A 10 17.91 22.44 -5.44
CA GLN A 10 18.04 21.17 -4.70
C GLN A 10 17.44 20.02 -5.49
N LEU A 11 18.19 18.93 -5.65
CA LEU A 11 17.75 17.70 -6.31
C LEU A 11 18.14 16.47 -5.48
N VAL A 12 17.29 15.46 -5.48
CA VAL A 12 17.61 14.13 -4.96
C VAL A 12 17.75 13.17 -6.14
N VAL A 13 18.95 12.64 -6.34
CA VAL A 13 19.29 11.75 -7.46
C VAL A 13 19.74 10.39 -6.92
N GLY A 14 19.07 9.32 -7.33
CA GLY A 14 19.46 7.95 -6.98
C GLY A 14 20.36 7.33 -8.05
N ILE A 15 21.39 6.61 -7.63
CA ILE A 15 22.20 5.77 -8.52
C ILE A 15 21.77 4.33 -8.37
N LEU A 16 21.32 3.73 -9.46
CA LEU A 16 20.83 2.35 -9.51
C LEU A 16 21.64 1.55 -10.51
N ALA A 17 21.89 0.30 -10.20
CA ALA A 17 22.62 -0.59 -11.10
C ALA A 17 22.43 -2.05 -10.72
N HIS A 18 22.63 -2.95 -11.68
CA HIS A 18 22.95 -4.34 -11.36
C HIS A 18 24.33 -4.44 -10.71
N VAL A 19 24.55 -5.51 -9.95
CA VAL A 19 25.87 -5.82 -9.35
C VAL A 19 26.98 -5.74 -10.41
N ASP A 20 28.14 -5.27 -10.01
CA ASP A 20 29.33 -5.13 -10.87
C ASP A 20 29.21 -4.16 -12.05
N SER A 21 28.11 -3.44 -12.26
CA SER A 21 28.00 -2.42 -13.31
C SER A 21 28.87 -1.17 -13.06
N GLY A 22 29.45 -1.04 -11.87
CA GLY A 22 30.33 0.06 -11.48
C GLY A 22 29.58 1.26 -10.90
N LYS A 23 28.46 1.01 -10.21
CA LYS A 23 27.64 2.01 -9.52
C LYS A 23 28.46 2.87 -8.55
N THR A 24 29.10 2.27 -7.54
CA THR A 24 29.92 2.97 -6.55
C THR A 24 31.11 3.68 -7.21
N THR A 25 31.69 3.08 -8.27
CA THR A 25 32.75 3.74 -9.05
C THR A 25 32.27 5.02 -9.74
N LEU A 26 31.04 5.01 -10.27
CA LEU A 26 30.44 6.23 -10.87
C LEU A 26 30.14 7.27 -9.80
N SER A 27 29.56 6.85 -8.66
CA SER A 27 29.28 7.74 -7.52
C SER A 27 30.57 8.42 -7.03
N GLU A 28 31.66 7.68 -6.85
CA GLU A 28 32.98 8.19 -6.47
C GLU A 28 33.54 9.17 -7.55
N ALA A 29 33.39 8.82 -8.82
CA ALA A 29 33.84 9.68 -9.93
C ALA A 29 33.05 10.99 -9.97
N MET A 30 31.74 10.98 -9.75
CA MET A 30 30.91 12.19 -9.66
C MET A 30 31.31 13.06 -8.46
N LEU A 31 31.55 12.46 -7.29
CA LEU A 31 32.04 13.18 -6.09
C LEU A 31 33.42 13.78 -6.29
N TYR A 32 34.29 13.08 -6.99
CA TYR A 32 35.64 13.59 -7.30
C TYR A 32 35.58 14.75 -8.31
N ARG A 33 34.80 14.62 -9.41
CA ARG A 33 34.64 15.65 -10.43
C ARG A 33 33.95 16.91 -9.92
N SER A 34 32.97 16.75 -9.02
CA SER A 34 32.34 17.91 -8.33
C SER A 34 33.24 18.59 -7.29
N GLY A 35 34.44 18.04 -6.99
CA GLY A 35 35.35 18.56 -5.97
C GLY A 35 34.93 18.26 -4.52
N THR A 36 33.91 17.46 -4.30
CA THR A 36 33.46 17.06 -2.95
C THR A 36 34.52 16.24 -2.23
N ILE A 37 35.17 15.34 -2.95
CA ILE A 37 36.28 14.51 -2.46
C ILE A 37 37.59 14.88 -3.21
N ARG A 38 38.71 14.83 -2.49
CA ARG A 38 40.02 15.20 -3.04
C ARG A 38 40.76 14.04 -3.70
N LYS A 39 40.41 12.81 -3.38
CA LYS A 39 41.01 11.57 -3.88
C LYS A 39 39.89 10.69 -4.39
N LEU A 40 40.06 10.15 -5.59
CA LEU A 40 39.17 9.16 -6.14
C LEU A 40 39.27 7.84 -5.32
N GLY A 41 38.22 7.46 -4.63
CA GLY A 41 38.15 6.19 -3.93
C GLY A 41 37.97 5.02 -4.90
N ARG A 42 38.43 3.84 -4.52
CA ARG A 42 38.29 2.61 -5.31
C ARG A 42 37.75 1.47 -4.47
N VAL A 43 36.74 0.82 -4.97
CA VAL A 43 36.12 -0.35 -4.33
C VAL A 43 37.18 -1.46 -4.15
N ASP A 44 37.98 -1.74 -5.19
CA ASP A 44 39.05 -2.74 -5.16
C ASP A 44 40.09 -2.51 -4.05
N HIS A 45 40.34 -1.25 -3.72
CA HIS A 45 41.29 -0.84 -2.68
C HIS A 45 40.63 -0.67 -1.31
N LYS A 46 39.29 -0.87 -1.20
CA LYS A 46 38.50 -0.69 0.02
C LYS A 46 38.61 0.73 0.64
N ASP A 47 38.90 1.73 -0.20
CA ASP A 47 39.06 3.13 0.19
C ASP A 47 37.99 4.06 -0.41
N ALA A 48 36.89 3.50 -0.93
CA ALA A 48 35.74 4.26 -1.43
C ALA A 48 35.10 5.07 -0.29
N PHE A 49 34.75 6.32 -0.59
CA PHE A 49 34.14 7.26 0.36
C PHE A 49 32.76 6.82 0.84
N LEU A 50 32.00 6.18 -0.06
CA LEU A 50 30.64 5.71 0.23
C LEU A 50 30.61 4.33 0.89
N ASP A 51 31.57 3.45 0.62
CA ASP A 51 31.64 2.11 1.25
C ASP A 51 32.21 2.24 2.67
N THR A 52 31.36 2.51 3.64
CA THR A 52 31.75 2.80 5.03
C THR A 52 31.65 1.59 5.94
N ASP A 53 30.73 0.67 5.65
CA ASP A 53 30.46 -0.51 6.45
C ASP A 53 31.54 -1.60 6.24
N ALA A 54 31.88 -2.32 7.32
CA ALA A 54 32.88 -3.38 7.30
C ALA A 54 32.46 -4.57 6.43
N LEU A 55 31.17 -4.92 6.47
CA LEU A 55 30.59 -6.01 5.67
C LEU A 55 30.58 -5.65 4.17
N GLU A 56 30.22 -4.41 3.82
CA GLU A 56 30.27 -3.93 2.44
C GLU A 56 31.70 -3.99 1.88
N LYS A 57 32.70 -3.52 2.67
CA LYS A 57 34.11 -3.60 2.30
C LYS A 57 34.64 -5.02 2.16
N ALA A 58 34.15 -5.94 2.99
CA ALA A 58 34.57 -7.33 2.94
C ALA A 58 34.07 -8.04 1.67
N ARG A 59 32.85 -7.69 1.24
CA ARG A 59 32.16 -8.34 0.13
C ARG A 59 32.26 -7.59 -1.21
N GLY A 60 32.59 -6.30 -1.17
CA GLY A 60 32.65 -5.44 -2.36
C GLY A 60 31.27 -5.09 -2.95
N ILE A 61 30.19 -5.20 -2.13
CA ILE A 61 28.83 -4.87 -2.55
C ILE A 61 28.24 -3.80 -1.62
N THR A 62 27.42 -2.92 -2.15
CA THR A 62 26.64 -1.97 -1.36
C THR A 62 25.42 -2.67 -0.79
N ILE A 63 25.23 -2.64 0.53
CA ILE A 63 24.14 -3.27 1.28
C ILE A 63 23.10 -2.22 1.67
N PHE A 64 23.55 -1.08 2.17
CA PHE A 64 22.71 0.00 2.66
C PHE A 64 22.78 1.22 1.74
N SER A 65 21.65 1.90 1.57
CA SER A 65 21.61 3.18 0.85
C SER A 65 22.48 4.23 1.57
N LYS A 66 23.37 4.89 0.85
CA LYS A 66 24.28 5.93 1.35
C LYS A 66 23.95 7.28 0.73
N GLN A 67 24.19 8.32 1.48
CA GLN A 67 23.98 9.69 1.04
C GLN A 67 25.30 10.42 0.89
N ALA A 68 25.44 11.17 -0.20
CA ALA A 68 26.51 12.15 -0.39
C ALA A 68 25.94 13.45 -0.97
N LEU A 69 26.61 14.55 -0.67
CA LEU A 69 26.25 15.87 -1.20
C LEU A 69 27.25 16.27 -2.26
N LEU A 70 26.79 16.69 -3.43
CA LEU A 70 27.63 17.19 -4.50
C LEU A 70 26.99 18.38 -5.22
N THR A 71 27.75 19.10 -6.01
CA THR A 71 27.28 20.18 -6.86
C THR A 71 27.52 19.86 -8.34
N ALA A 72 26.51 20.08 -9.17
CA ALA A 72 26.62 20.01 -10.62
C ALA A 72 26.11 21.32 -11.19
N GLY A 73 27.05 22.13 -11.74
CA GLY A 73 26.76 23.48 -12.20
C GLY A 73 26.13 24.33 -11.08
N GLU A 74 24.92 24.79 -11.28
CA GLU A 74 24.15 25.57 -10.30
C GLU A 74 23.34 24.74 -9.31
N LYS A 75 23.28 23.42 -9.47
CA LYS A 75 22.42 22.54 -8.66
C LYS A 75 23.18 21.89 -7.52
N ALA A 76 22.55 21.85 -6.37
CA ALA A 76 22.98 21.06 -5.22
C ALA A 76 22.25 19.71 -5.28
N ILE A 77 23.00 18.63 -5.39
CA ILE A 77 22.49 17.28 -5.55
C ILE A 77 22.74 16.48 -4.27
N THR A 78 21.68 15.92 -3.71
CA THR A 78 21.77 14.85 -2.76
C THR A 78 21.79 13.53 -3.54
N LEU A 79 22.97 12.92 -3.59
CA LEU A 79 23.17 11.62 -4.24
C LEU A 79 22.82 10.51 -3.25
N LEU A 80 21.92 9.61 -3.65
CA LEU A 80 21.60 8.40 -2.92
C LEU A 80 22.15 7.19 -3.67
N ASP A 81 23.20 6.58 -3.13
CA ASP A 81 23.79 5.35 -3.65
C ASP A 81 23.00 4.17 -3.10
N THR A 82 22.27 3.43 -3.95
CA THR A 82 21.38 2.34 -3.54
C THR A 82 22.05 0.98 -3.62
N PRO A 83 21.59 -0.05 -2.92
CA PRO A 83 22.07 -1.42 -3.11
C PRO A 83 21.95 -1.88 -4.56
N GLY A 84 22.93 -2.62 -5.05
CA GLY A 84 22.93 -3.19 -6.40
C GLY A 84 22.59 -4.68 -6.44
N HIS A 85 22.54 -5.34 -5.29
CA HIS A 85 22.22 -6.76 -5.16
C HIS A 85 20.72 -7.00 -5.05
N VAL A 86 20.23 -8.06 -5.69
CA VAL A 86 18.78 -8.40 -5.72
C VAL A 86 18.21 -8.58 -4.32
N ASP A 87 18.95 -9.18 -3.39
CA ASP A 87 18.51 -9.43 -2.01
C ASP A 87 18.19 -8.14 -1.23
N PHE A 88 18.73 -6.99 -1.64
CA PHE A 88 18.51 -5.69 -1.02
C PHE A 88 17.63 -4.76 -1.88
N SER A 89 16.91 -5.32 -2.84
CA SER A 89 16.04 -4.54 -3.74
C SER A 89 14.91 -3.83 -3.02
N THR A 90 14.50 -4.32 -1.86
CA THR A 90 13.47 -3.72 -1.00
C THR A 90 13.90 -2.35 -0.44
N GLU A 91 15.14 -2.22 0.00
CA GLU A 91 15.70 -0.92 0.41
C GLU A 91 15.83 0.04 -0.80
N THR A 92 16.20 -0.51 -1.97
CA THR A 92 16.22 0.26 -3.21
C THR A 92 14.83 0.78 -3.54
N GLU A 93 13.80 -0.06 -3.47
CA GLU A 93 12.42 0.33 -3.75
C GLU A 93 11.92 1.46 -2.83
N ARG A 94 12.20 1.38 -1.52
CA ARG A 94 11.87 2.45 -0.58
C ARG A 94 12.57 3.75 -0.92
N THR A 95 13.85 3.67 -1.32
CA THR A 95 14.64 4.84 -1.72
C THR A 95 14.09 5.51 -2.97
N LEU A 96 13.51 4.75 -3.93
CA LEU A 96 12.94 5.32 -5.15
C LEU A 96 11.85 6.36 -4.86
N GLN A 97 11.08 6.19 -3.80
CA GLN A 97 9.95 7.05 -3.49
C GLN A 97 10.34 8.46 -3.00
N VAL A 98 11.63 8.69 -2.78
CA VAL A 98 12.17 10.00 -2.40
C VAL A 98 13.08 10.61 -3.45
N LEU A 99 13.16 10.05 -4.65
CA LEU A 99 13.98 10.56 -5.75
C LEU A 99 13.24 11.60 -6.60
N ASP A 100 13.97 12.59 -7.11
CA ASP A 100 13.52 13.42 -8.23
C ASP A 100 13.89 12.78 -9.57
N TYR A 101 15.09 12.20 -9.64
CA TYR A 101 15.64 11.56 -10.82
C TYR A 101 16.47 10.33 -10.43
N ALA A 102 16.61 9.43 -11.37
CA ALA A 102 17.49 8.27 -11.22
C ALA A 102 18.58 8.29 -12.31
N VAL A 103 19.76 7.81 -11.96
CA VAL A 103 20.80 7.43 -12.92
C VAL A 103 20.92 5.91 -12.90
N LEU A 104 20.50 5.28 -14.00
CA LEU A 104 20.61 3.84 -14.18
C LEU A 104 21.97 3.53 -14.83
N VAL A 105 22.83 2.82 -14.11
CA VAL A 105 24.16 2.44 -14.59
C VAL A 105 24.10 1.04 -15.19
N ILE A 106 24.54 0.94 -16.44
CA ILE A 106 24.56 -0.30 -17.20
C ILE A 106 26.01 -0.62 -17.61
N SER A 107 26.41 -1.88 -17.50
CA SER A 107 27.72 -2.33 -17.95
C SER A 107 27.74 -2.39 -19.47
N GLY A 108 28.69 -1.71 -20.12
CA GLY A 108 28.89 -1.76 -21.57
C GLY A 108 29.40 -3.11 -22.07
N THR A 109 29.97 -3.96 -21.19
CA THR A 109 30.37 -5.34 -21.51
C THR A 109 29.21 -6.32 -21.49
N ASP A 110 28.29 -6.16 -20.53
CA ASP A 110 27.24 -7.14 -20.22
C ASP A 110 25.84 -6.70 -20.74
N GLY A 111 25.68 -5.41 -21.03
CA GLY A 111 24.40 -4.84 -21.49
C GLY A 111 23.30 -4.88 -20.44
N VAL A 112 22.05 -5.01 -20.88
CA VAL A 112 20.87 -5.10 -20.02
C VAL A 112 20.78 -6.49 -19.37
N GLN A 113 20.78 -6.51 -18.05
CA GLN A 113 20.66 -7.72 -17.22
C GLN A 113 19.29 -7.84 -16.58
N SER A 114 18.95 -9.01 -16.02
CA SER A 114 17.64 -9.29 -15.42
C SER A 114 17.27 -8.32 -14.29
N HIS A 115 18.23 -8.03 -13.40
CA HIS A 115 17.97 -7.05 -12.32
C HIS A 115 17.81 -5.62 -12.87
N THR A 116 18.47 -5.26 -13.95
CA THR A 116 18.25 -3.98 -14.65
C THR A 116 16.78 -3.85 -15.10
N GLU A 117 16.18 -4.92 -15.61
CA GLU A 117 14.75 -4.92 -15.98
C GLU A 117 13.83 -4.77 -14.77
N THR A 118 14.19 -5.38 -13.63
CA THR A 118 13.44 -5.20 -12.38
C THR A 118 13.50 -3.75 -11.90
N LEU A 119 14.71 -3.16 -11.85
CA LEU A 119 14.90 -1.74 -11.52
C LEU A 119 14.12 -0.84 -12.48
N TRP A 120 14.12 -1.17 -13.78
CA TRP A 120 13.37 -0.43 -14.80
C TRP A 120 11.87 -0.49 -14.59
N ARG A 121 11.32 -1.66 -14.24
CA ARG A 121 9.89 -1.80 -13.88
C ARG A 121 9.52 -0.95 -12.66
N LEU A 122 10.36 -0.93 -11.63
CA LEU A 122 10.16 -0.08 -10.46
C LEU A 122 10.23 1.41 -10.82
N LEU A 123 11.24 1.85 -11.58
CA LEU A 123 11.37 3.23 -12.07
C LEU A 123 10.16 3.65 -12.90
N ARG A 124 9.58 2.74 -13.68
CA ARG A 124 8.37 2.98 -14.46
C ARG A 124 7.14 3.09 -13.56
N ARG A 125 7.00 2.20 -12.57
CA ARG A 125 5.89 2.20 -11.61
C ARG A 125 5.81 3.50 -10.81
N TYR A 126 6.95 3.93 -10.29
CA TYR A 126 7.05 5.17 -9.49
C TYR A 126 7.23 6.43 -10.33
N HIS A 127 7.10 6.32 -11.66
CA HIS A 127 7.22 7.43 -12.61
C HIS A 127 8.51 8.26 -12.46
N ILE A 128 9.63 7.65 -12.07
CA ILE A 128 10.90 8.34 -11.83
C ILE A 128 11.59 8.66 -13.18
N PRO A 129 11.82 9.94 -13.51
CA PRO A 129 12.61 10.33 -14.68
C PRO A 129 14.02 9.76 -14.58
N THR A 130 14.51 9.16 -15.66
CA THR A 130 15.72 8.33 -15.60
C THR A 130 16.73 8.76 -16.65
N PHE A 131 17.97 8.97 -16.21
CA PHE A 131 19.18 9.13 -17.00
C PHE A 131 19.91 7.78 -17.05
N VAL A 132 20.61 7.50 -18.12
CA VAL A 132 21.34 6.23 -18.27
C VAL A 132 22.83 6.52 -18.47
N PHE A 133 23.67 5.82 -17.71
CA PHE A 133 25.11 5.85 -17.90
C PHE A 133 25.63 4.45 -18.26
N ILE A 134 26.06 4.29 -19.51
CA ILE A 134 26.67 3.04 -20.00
C ILE A 134 28.15 3.08 -19.64
N ASN A 135 28.52 2.34 -18.62
CA ASN A 135 29.85 2.31 -18.01
C ASN A 135 30.74 1.22 -18.62
N LYS A 136 32.04 1.25 -18.33
CA LYS A 136 33.04 0.26 -18.77
C LYS A 136 33.22 0.19 -20.30
N MET A 137 33.00 1.30 -21.01
CA MET A 137 33.19 1.38 -22.46
C MET A 137 34.64 1.28 -22.90
N ASP A 138 35.58 1.28 -21.99
CA ASP A 138 37.01 1.04 -22.18
C ASP A 138 37.37 -0.44 -22.27
N LEU A 139 36.44 -1.34 -21.97
CA LEU A 139 36.60 -2.78 -22.07
C LEU A 139 36.00 -3.32 -23.39
N PRO A 140 36.48 -4.47 -23.87
CA PRO A 140 35.88 -5.11 -25.06
C PRO A 140 34.39 -5.43 -24.81
N GLY A 141 33.53 -5.08 -25.75
CA GLY A 141 32.07 -5.31 -25.61
C GLY A 141 31.31 -4.94 -26.89
N PRO A 142 29.98 -5.01 -26.84
CA PRO A 142 29.09 -4.52 -27.90
C PRO A 142 29.34 -3.02 -28.14
N GLY A 143 29.23 -2.58 -29.41
CA GLY A 143 29.33 -1.16 -29.75
C GLY A 143 28.14 -0.36 -29.24
N LYS A 144 28.24 0.99 -29.26
CA LYS A 144 27.22 1.92 -28.79
C LYS A 144 25.85 1.66 -29.44
N GLU A 145 25.82 1.44 -30.75
CA GLU A 145 24.59 1.23 -31.52
C GLU A 145 23.86 -0.02 -31.06
N LYS A 146 24.58 -1.14 -30.86
CA LYS A 146 24.00 -2.39 -30.38
C LYS A 146 23.47 -2.29 -28.95
N LEU A 147 24.13 -1.53 -28.08
CA LEU A 147 23.68 -1.28 -26.72
C LEU A 147 22.41 -0.43 -26.70
N LEU A 148 22.33 0.62 -27.53
CA LEU A 148 21.10 1.43 -27.67
C LEU A 148 19.94 0.59 -28.23
N GLU A 149 20.19 -0.25 -29.23
CA GLU A 149 19.20 -1.16 -29.77
C GLU A 149 18.70 -2.13 -28.70
N GLN A 150 19.61 -2.70 -27.90
CA GLN A 150 19.26 -3.59 -26.78
C GLN A 150 18.42 -2.86 -25.72
N LEU A 151 18.75 -1.61 -25.37
CA LEU A 151 18.00 -0.79 -24.44
C LEU A 151 16.58 -0.56 -24.94
N ASN A 152 16.44 -0.09 -26.19
CA ASN A 152 15.14 0.17 -26.79
C ASN A 152 14.31 -1.11 -26.94
N HIS A 153 14.92 -2.25 -27.26
CA HIS A 153 14.21 -3.52 -27.40
C HIS A 153 13.76 -4.11 -26.07
N ARG A 154 14.60 -4.08 -25.02
CA ARG A 154 14.31 -4.75 -23.73
C ARG A 154 13.60 -3.86 -22.71
N LEU A 155 13.91 -2.57 -22.69
CA LEU A 155 13.38 -1.64 -21.68
C LEU A 155 12.26 -0.73 -22.21
N GLY A 156 12.13 -0.63 -23.55
CA GLY A 156 11.15 0.23 -24.23
C GLY A 156 11.83 1.36 -24.99
N GLU A 157 11.09 2.05 -25.84
CA GLU A 157 11.62 3.13 -26.70
C GLU A 157 11.97 4.41 -25.91
N GLY A 158 12.78 5.29 -26.53
CA GLY A 158 13.11 6.62 -25.99
C GLY A 158 14.54 6.78 -25.45
N PHE A 159 15.39 5.75 -25.57
CA PHE A 159 16.81 5.86 -25.19
C PHE A 159 17.62 6.54 -26.31
N VAL A 160 18.23 7.69 -26.01
CA VAL A 160 18.95 8.53 -26.98
C VAL A 160 20.35 8.85 -26.49
N ASP A 161 21.39 8.70 -27.37
CA ASP A 161 22.77 9.10 -27.05
C ASP A 161 22.91 10.64 -27.03
N PHE A 162 23.08 11.20 -25.85
CA PHE A 162 23.31 12.64 -25.66
C PHE A 162 24.77 13.06 -25.89
N GLY A 163 25.64 12.11 -26.11
CA GLY A 163 27.03 12.33 -26.55
C GLY A 163 27.19 12.32 -28.06
N ALA A 164 26.14 12.03 -28.85
CA ALA A 164 26.18 12.14 -30.32
C ALA A 164 26.20 13.57 -30.80
N ASP A 165 26.49 13.79 -32.09
CA ASP A 165 26.36 15.09 -32.71
C ASP A 165 24.91 15.61 -32.65
N GLU A 166 24.74 16.93 -32.79
CA GLU A 166 23.47 17.59 -32.55
C GLU A 166 22.40 17.16 -33.55
N ASP A 167 22.74 16.94 -34.81
CA ASP A 167 21.79 16.56 -35.85
C ASP A 167 21.25 15.15 -35.59
N THR A 168 22.15 14.17 -35.41
CA THR A 168 21.80 12.77 -35.08
C THR A 168 20.97 12.70 -33.80
N ARG A 169 21.32 13.46 -32.80
CA ARG A 169 20.58 13.50 -31.53
C ARG A 169 19.18 14.11 -31.74
N ASN A 170 19.04 15.21 -32.47
CA ASN A 170 17.76 15.87 -32.70
C ASN A 170 16.80 15.00 -33.52
N GLU A 171 17.33 14.26 -34.52
CA GLU A 171 16.55 13.27 -35.27
C GLU A 171 16.01 12.15 -34.36
N ALA A 172 16.86 11.60 -33.49
CA ALA A 172 16.44 10.57 -32.54
C ALA A 172 15.42 11.09 -31.52
N LEU A 173 15.59 12.30 -31.02
CA LEU A 173 14.67 12.96 -30.08
C LEU A 173 13.30 13.26 -30.72
N ALA A 174 13.27 13.64 -32.00
CA ALA A 174 12.04 13.89 -32.72
C ALA A 174 11.14 12.65 -32.83
N LEU A 175 11.71 11.45 -32.82
CA LEU A 175 10.96 10.20 -32.81
C LEU A 175 10.34 9.84 -31.47
N CYS A 176 10.77 10.48 -30.38
CA CYS A 176 10.34 10.14 -29.02
C CYS A 176 9.08 10.89 -28.56
N ASP A 177 8.81 12.08 -29.07
CA ASP A 177 7.70 12.93 -28.62
C ASP A 177 7.23 13.84 -29.78
N GLU A 178 5.90 13.94 -30.02
CA GLU A 178 5.32 14.73 -31.10
C GLU A 178 5.69 16.21 -31.03
N ARG A 179 5.80 16.78 -29.84
CA ARG A 179 6.19 18.19 -29.65
C ARG A 179 7.65 18.44 -30.01
N LEU A 180 8.53 17.46 -29.70
CA LEU A 180 9.93 17.52 -30.12
C LEU A 180 10.05 17.39 -31.64
N MET A 181 9.23 16.54 -32.25
CA MET A 181 9.17 16.42 -33.72
C MET A 181 8.75 17.72 -34.36
N GLU A 182 7.68 18.36 -33.90
CA GLU A 182 7.24 19.68 -34.41
C GLU A 182 8.35 20.72 -34.29
N ALA A 183 9.03 20.81 -33.14
CA ALA A 183 10.11 21.77 -32.89
C ALA A 183 11.32 21.54 -33.82
N VAL A 184 11.72 20.27 -34.05
CA VAL A 184 12.80 19.92 -34.98
C VAL A 184 12.40 20.26 -36.42
N LEU A 185 11.18 19.98 -36.86
CA LEU A 185 10.69 20.29 -38.19
C LEU A 185 10.62 21.81 -38.47
N GLU A 186 10.27 22.60 -37.43
CA GLU A 186 10.17 24.05 -37.56
C GLU A 186 11.52 24.77 -37.51
N ARG A 187 12.45 24.34 -36.66
CA ARG A 187 13.67 25.10 -36.34
C ARG A 187 14.97 24.34 -36.50
N GLY A 188 14.91 23.02 -36.65
CA GLY A 188 16.09 22.14 -36.75
C GLY A 188 16.84 21.92 -35.45
N THR A 189 16.46 22.60 -34.34
CA THR A 189 17.16 22.53 -33.06
C THR A 189 16.19 22.45 -31.90
N LEU A 190 16.61 21.79 -30.80
CA LEU A 190 15.85 21.64 -29.57
C LEU A 190 16.50 22.40 -28.41
N THR A 191 15.71 23.06 -27.61
CA THR A 191 16.17 23.75 -26.40
C THR A 191 16.06 22.84 -25.18
N PRO A 192 16.86 23.06 -24.12
CA PRO A 192 16.71 22.32 -22.85
C PRO A 192 15.31 22.41 -22.26
N GLU A 193 14.64 23.56 -22.39
CA GLU A 193 13.28 23.82 -21.90
C GLU A 193 12.24 22.89 -22.53
N GLU A 194 12.45 22.47 -23.76
CA GLU A 194 11.57 21.52 -24.49
C GLU A 194 11.87 20.08 -24.12
N LEU A 195 13.13 19.76 -23.83
CA LEU A 195 13.56 18.41 -23.46
C LEU A 195 13.16 18.04 -22.02
N ILE A 196 13.22 18.99 -21.09
CA ILE A 196 12.92 18.73 -19.67
C ILE A 196 11.53 18.09 -19.46
N PRO A 197 10.43 18.60 -20.07
CA PRO A 197 9.12 17.97 -19.93
C PRO A 197 9.03 16.56 -20.55
N ALA A 198 9.76 16.29 -21.63
CA ALA A 198 9.77 14.95 -22.26
C ALA A 198 10.55 13.94 -21.39
N ILE A 199 11.65 14.34 -20.78
CA ILE A 199 12.41 13.55 -19.81
C ILE A 199 11.56 13.31 -18.55
N ALA A 200 10.90 14.36 -18.03
CA ALA A 200 10.05 14.25 -16.83
C ALA A 200 8.85 13.31 -17.04
N ARG A 201 8.28 13.27 -18.25
CA ARG A 201 7.19 12.33 -18.61
C ARG A 201 7.68 10.95 -19.00
N ARG A 202 9.01 10.72 -18.98
CA ARG A 202 9.63 9.45 -19.38
C ARG A 202 9.38 9.07 -20.86
N HIS A 203 9.31 10.05 -21.74
CA HIS A 203 9.32 9.85 -23.20
C HIS A 203 10.76 9.80 -23.74
N VAL A 204 11.71 10.48 -23.08
CA VAL A 204 13.12 10.53 -23.42
C VAL A 204 13.96 10.06 -22.24
N PHE A 205 14.92 9.17 -22.51
CA PHE A 205 15.90 8.68 -21.56
C PHE A 205 17.31 9.03 -22.06
N PRO A 206 17.91 10.13 -21.54
CA PRO A 206 19.23 10.55 -21.95
C PRO A 206 20.28 9.50 -21.59
N CYS A 207 21.10 9.09 -22.57
CA CYS A 207 22.16 8.12 -22.42
C CYS A 207 23.53 8.78 -22.59
N TRP A 208 24.49 8.43 -21.73
CA TRP A 208 25.89 8.75 -21.86
C TRP A 208 26.73 7.48 -21.80
N PHE A 209 27.77 7.44 -22.61
CA PHE A 209 28.71 6.32 -22.68
C PHE A 209 30.05 6.77 -22.11
N GLY A 210 30.65 5.95 -21.22
CA GLY A 210 31.89 6.32 -20.59
C GLY A 210 32.57 5.19 -19.82
N ALA A 211 33.63 5.53 -19.12
CA ALA A 211 34.37 4.68 -18.21
C ALA A 211 34.62 5.43 -16.90
N ALA A 212 33.77 5.23 -15.92
CA ALA A 212 33.78 5.93 -14.64
C ALA A 212 35.15 5.84 -13.93
N LEU A 213 35.79 4.67 -13.98
CA LEU A 213 37.13 4.47 -13.41
C LEU A 213 38.20 5.37 -14.04
N LYS A 214 38.03 5.75 -15.31
CA LYS A 214 38.92 6.67 -16.05
C LYS A 214 38.38 8.10 -16.08
N LEU A 215 37.28 8.38 -15.45
CA LEU A 215 36.54 9.66 -15.42
C LEU A 215 35.95 10.06 -16.80
N GLU A 216 35.90 9.13 -17.76
CA GLU A 216 35.42 9.41 -19.12
C GLU A 216 33.86 9.42 -19.11
N GLY A 217 33.25 10.47 -19.68
CA GLY A 217 31.82 10.67 -19.78
C GLY A 217 31.14 11.20 -18.51
N VAL A 218 31.87 11.27 -17.37
CA VAL A 218 31.30 11.69 -16.07
C VAL A 218 30.93 13.18 -16.07
N ASP A 219 31.75 14.04 -16.66
CA ASP A 219 31.46 15.47 -16.76
C ASP A 219 30.23 15.73 -17.62
N ALA A 220 30.11 15.02 -18.75
CA ALA A 220 28.97 15.14 -19.62
C ALA A 220 27.65 14.71 -18.92
N LEU A 221 27.69 13.67 -18.07
CA LEU A 221 26.56 13.28 -17.22
C LEU A 221 26.21 14.38 -16.19
N LEU A 222 27.20 14.94 -15.49
CA LEU A 222 26.98 16.02 -14.52
C LEU A 222 26.41 17.28 -15.19
N ASP A 223 26.96 17.68 -16.38
CA ASP A 223 26.39 18.75 -17.18
C ASP A 223 24.96 18.45 -17.64
N GLY A 224 24.66 17.19 -18.00
CA GLY A 224 23.31 16.74 -18.33
C GLY A 224 22.35 16.86 -17.17
N LEU A 225 22.75 16.45 -15.97
CA LEU A 225 21.97 16.63 -14.75
C LEU A 225 21.72 18.11 -14.43
N ASP A 226 22.70 18.98 -14.66
CA ASP A 226 22.50 20.42 -14.47
C ASP A 226 21.51 21.00 -15.49
N ARG A 227 21.64 20.66 -16.77
CA ARG A 227 20.85 21.26 -17.87
C ARG A 227 19.44 20.74 -17.96
N TYR A 228 19.24 19.42 -17.82
CA TYR A 228 17.99 18.74 -18.20
C TYR A 228 17.12 18.32 -17.03
N THR A 229 17.41 18.77 -15.81
CA THR A 229 16.58 18.47 -14.64
C THR A 229 15.88 19.73 -14.09
N ARG A 230 14.81 19.54 -13.36
CA ARG A 230 14.14 20.57 -12.54
C ARG A 230 13.71 19.95 -11.23
N PRO A 231 13.83 20.65 -10.10
CA PRO A 231 13.28 20.20 -8.84
C PRO A 231 11.78 19.97 -8.94
N ALA A 232 11.27 18.97 -8.21
CA ALA A 232 9.84 18.80 -8.06
C ALA A 232 9.21 20.03 -7.37
N PRO A 233 7.98 20.41 -7.72
CA PRO A 233 7.29 21.49 -7.04
C PRO A 233 7.13 21.16 -5.55
N ALA A 234 7.47 22.12 -4.68
CA ALA A 234 7.31 21.93 -3.24
C ALA A 234 5.83 22.09 -2.84
N LEU A 235 5.40 21.35 -1.82
CA LEU A 235 4.11 21.55 -1.20
C LEU A 235 4.08 22.91 -0.49
N ASP A 236 2.93 23.58 -0.49
CA ASP A 236 2.76 24.89 0.17
C ASP A 236 2.92 24.79 1.69
N ALA A 237 2.40 23.71 2.28
CA ALA A 237 2.53 23.41 3.70
C ALA A 237 3.74 22.51 3.99
N PHE A 238 4.13 22.40 5.26
CA PHE A 238 5.15 21.45 5.66
C PHE A 238 4.74 20.02 5.29
N GLY A 239 5.64 19.34 4.62
CA GLY A 239 5.54 17.93 4.27
C GLY A 239 6.92 17.28 4.28
N ALA A 240 6.98 16.04 4.71
CA ALA A 240 8.20 15.23 4.62
C ALA A 240 7.84 13.75 4.46
N LYS A 241 8.70 12.99 3.77
CA LYS A 241 8.53 11.54 3.56
C LYS A 241 9.65 10.79 4.25
N VAL A 242 9.30 9.88 5.15
CA VAL A 242 10.23 8.97 5.82
C VAL A 242 10.50 7.78 4.89
N PHE A 243 11.76 7.48 4.60
CA PHE A 243 12.10 6.37 3.71
C PHE A 243 13.01 5.32 4.33
N LYS A 244 13.70 5.66 5.42
CA LYS A 244 14.68 4.77 6.05
C LYS A 244 14.81 5.04 7.54
N LEU A 245 15.02 3.98 8.31
CA LEU A 245 15.50 4.03 9.69
C LEU A 245 16.91 3.43 9.78
N SER A 246 17.72 3.92 10.68
CA SER A 246 19.03 3.35 11.00
C SER A 246 19.47 3.75 12.41
N GLN A 247 20.59 3.23 12.88
CA GLN A 247 21.21 3.66 14.12
C GLN A 247 22.61 4.22 13.84
N ASP A 248 23.03 5.22 14.64
CA ASP A 248 24.41 5.68 14.61
C ASP A 248 25.32 4.75 15.45
N GLU A 249 26.64 5.02 15.44
CA GLU A 249 27.65 4.23 16.20
C GLU A 249 27.37 4.18 17.73
N GLN A 250 26.55 5.08 18.23
CA GLN A 250 26.15 5.17 19.64
C GLN A 250 24.80 4.49 19.91
N GLY A 251 24.19 3.87 18.90
CA GLY A 251 22.88 3.26 18.99
C GLY A 251 21.70 4.23 18.99
N THR A 252 21.94 5.51 18.62
CA THR A 252 20.86 6.49 18.51
C THR A 252 20.06 6.24 17.25
N ARG A 253 18.74 6.14 17.37
CA ARG A 253 17.81 6.00 16.23
C ARG A 253 17.86 7.24 15.34
N LEU A 254 18.02 7.02 14.06
CA LEU A 254 18.02 8.01 12.99
C LEU A 254 16.83 7.76 12.07
N THR A 255 15.94 8.72 11.98
CA THR A 255 14.83 8.72 11.03
C THR A 255 15.21 9.54 9.80
N TRP A 256 15.41 8.88 8.67
CA TRP A 256 15.78 9.53 7.41
C TRP A 256 14.53 9.96 6.67
N LEU A 257 14.49 11.24 6.35
CA LEU A 257 13.36 11.82 5.64
C LEU A 257 13.80 12.82 4.57
N ARG A 258 12.96 12.97 3.55
CA ARG A 258 13.05 14.05 2.58
C ARG A 258 11.97 15.07 2.88
N VAL A 259 12.34 16.34 2.99
CA VAL A 259 11.38 17.43 3.10
C VAL A 259 10.79 17.74 1.72
N THR A 260 9.47 17.68 1.58
CA THR A 260 8.74 17.89 0.32
C THR A 260 8.03 19.24 0.28
N GLY A 261 7.80 19.88 1.45
CA GLY A 261 7.19 21.19 1.55
C GLY A 261 7.55 21.92 2.83
N GLY A 262 7.41 23.21 2.86
CA GLY A 262 7.71 24.03 4.04
C GLY A 262 9.17 23.96 4.47
N THR A 263 9.43 24.06 5.77
CA THR A 263 10.78 24.00 6.38
C THR A 263 10.70 23.26 7.69
N LEU A 264 11.54 22.24 7.88
CA LEU A 264 11.71 21.53 9.13
C LEU A 264 12.75 22.25 10.00
N LYS A 265 12.39 22.60 11.23
CA LYS A 265 13.29 23.23 12.21
C LYS A 265 13.62 22.30 13.37
N VAL A 266 14.78 22.50 13.95
CA VAL A 266 15.16 21.83 15.22
C VAL A 266 14.11 22.14 16.28
N LYS A 267 13.73 21.09 17.07
CA LYS A 267 12.66 21.13 18.09
C LYS A 267 11.23 21.33 17.54
N ALA A 268 11.05 21.34 16.21
CA ALA A 268 9.71 21.27 15.64
C ALA A 268 8.98 20.01 16.12
N GLN A 269 7.72 20.13 16.42
CA GLN A 269 6.85 19.00 16.73
C GLN A 269 6.35 18.41 15.43
N LEU A 270 6.61 17.13 15.25
CA LEU A 270 6.12 16.32 14.14
C LEU A 270 5.00 15.43 14.65
N THR A 271 4.03 15.19 13.81
CA THR A 271 2.88 14.33 14.08
C THR A 271 2.73 13.31 12.97
N GLY A 272 2.32 12.12 13.32
CA GLY A 272 2.03 11.03 12.38
C GLY A 272 1.06 10.04 13.01
N GLU A 273 0.90 8.90 12.36
CA GLU A 273 0.02 7.83 12.79
C GLU A 273 0.81 6.51 12.82
N SER A 274 0.66 5.74 13.89
CA SER A 274 1.27 4.42 14.05
C SER A 274 0.18 3.42 14.49
N ASP A 275 0.50 2.13 14.51
CA ASP A 275 -0.42 1.07 14.98
C ASP A 275 -0.95 1.34 16.41
N GLY A 276 -0.18 2.10 17.21
CA GLY A 276 -0.58 2.54 18.55
C GLY A 276 -1.47 3.78 18.58
N GLY A 277 -1.82 4.35 17.41
CA GLY A 277 -2.59 5.57 17.26
C GLY A 277 -1.75 6.80 16.89
N PRO A 278 -2.35 7.99 16.88
CA PRO A 278 -1.66 9.22 16.50
C PRO A 278 -0.54 9.56 17.49
N TRP A 279 0.63 9.93 16.95
CA TRP A 279 1.80 10.32 17.73
C TRP A 279 2.24 11.75 17.49
N ALA A 280 2.93 12.34 18.48
CA ALA A 280 3.49 13.69 18.39
C ALA A 280 4.83 13.75 19.11
N GLU A 281 5.92 13.90 18.36
CA GLU A 281 7.30 13.90 18.87
C GLU A 281 8.10 15.10 18.35
N LYS A 282 9.23 15.39 18.98
CA LYS A 282 10.08 16.54 18.62
C LYS A 282 11.33 16.09 17.86
N ALA A 283 11.59 16.76 16.73
CA ALA A 283 12.84 16.63 16.01
C ALA A 283 14.00 17.24 16.81
N ASN A 284 14.79 16.39 17.50
CA ASN A 284 15.82 16.87 18.42
C ASN A 284 17.03 17.46 17.71
N GLN A 285 17.54 16.79 16.67
CA GLN A 285 18.63 17.22 15.81
C GLN A 285 18.29 16.94 14.36
N LEU A 286 18.75 17.80 13.47
CA LEU A 286 18.72 17.61 12.04
C LEU A 286 20.15 17.42 11.54
N ARG A 287 20.44 16.25 10.96
CA ARG A 287 21.77 15.87 10.49
C ARG A 287 21.79 15.74 8.97
N LEU A 288 22.63 16.52 8.31
CA LEU A 288 22.89 16.41 6.87
C LEU A 288 24.14 15.57 6.67
N TYR A 289 23.97 14.36 6.18
CA TYR A 289 25.06 13.41 5.97
C TYR A 289 25.71 13.58 4.60
N SER A 290 27.03 13.35 4.55
CA SER A 290 27.79 13.12 3.33
C SER A 290 28.85 12.05 3.62
N GLY A 291 28.60 10.84 3.19
CA GLY A 291 29.33 9.64 3.64
C GLY A 291 29.11 9.40 5.14
N VAL A 292 30.17 9.14 5.89
CA VAL A 292 30.14 8.92 7.37
C VAL A 292 29.92 10.23 8.15
N LYS A 293 30.30 11.36 7.57
CA LYS A 293 30.27 12.64 8.26
C LYS A 293 28.94 13.34 8.10
N TYR A 294 28.52 14.04 9.13
CA TYR A 294 27.33 14.88 9.07
C TYR A 294 27.60 16.29 9.61
N THR A 295 26.78 17.22 9.19
CA THR A 295 26.70 18.58 9.73
C THR A 295 25.33 18.75 10.40
N LEU A 296 25.31 19.46 11.53
CA LEU A 296 24.06 19.83 12.19
C LEU A 296 23.45 21.02 11.43
N ALA A 297 22.16 20.93 11.14
CA ALA A 297 21.39 22.01 10.56
C ALA A 297 20.35 22.52 11.58
N GLU A 298 20.11 23.83 11.60
CA GLU A 298 19.03 24.41 12.41
C GLU A 298 17.68 24.26 11.69
N GLU A 299 17.71 24.26 10.35
CA GLU A 299 16.54 24.08 9.50
C GLU A 299 16.89 23.35 8.21
N VAL A 300 15.92 22.59 7.68
CA VAL A 300 16.03 21.85 6.41
C VAL A 300 14.82 22.21 5.54
N GLY A 301 15.08 22.58 4.30
CA GLY A 301 14.08 23.02 3.33
C GLY A 301 13.67 21.93 2.34
N PRO A 302 12.67 22.22 1.47
CA PRO A 302 12.18 21.30 0.48
C PRO A 302 13.27 20.82 -0.49
N GLY A 303 13.23 19.55 -0.87
CA GLY A 303 14.20 18.90 -1.75
C GLY A 303 15.46 18.41 -1.03
N GLN A 304 15.60 18.64 0.27
CA GLN A 304 16.73 18.16 1.06
C GLN A 304 16.38 16.88 1.80
N VAL A 305 17.38 16.01 1.96
CA VAL A 305 17.31 14.78 2.76
C VAL A 305 18.11 14.99 4.04
N CYS A 306 17.53 14.61 5.18
CA CYS A 306 18.20 14.68 6.47
C CYS A 306 17.87 13.47 7.34
N ALA A 307 18.73 13.18 8.31
CA ALA A 307 18.44 12.26 9.40
C ALA A 307 18.02 13.05 10.65
N VAL A 308 16.93 12.65 11.24
CA VAL A 308 16.32 13.28 12.42
C VAL A 308 16.48 12.36 13.62
N THR A 309 16.87 12.93 14.77
CA THR A 309 16.87 12.23 16.05
C THR A 309 15.68 12.64 16.91
N GLY A 310 15.19 11.74 17.75
CA GLY A 310 14.11 12.01 18.72
C GLY A 310 12.72 11.59 18.23
N LEU A 311 12.64 10.92 17.08
CA LEU A 311 11.42 10.28 16.59
C LEU A 311 11.52 8.77 16.90
N THR A 312 10.59 8.26 17.69
CA THR A 312 10.57 6.84 18.11
C THR A 312 9.44 6.06 17.45
N GLN A 313 8.36 6.77 17.04
CA GLN A 313 7.18 6.16 16.44
C GLN A 313 7.18 6.17 14.91
N ALA A 314 7.92 7.11 14.30
CA ALA A 314 7.97 7.23 12.84
C ALA A 314 8.50 5.95 12.18
N HIS A 315 7.92 5.54 11.04
CA HIS A 315 8.27 4.32 10.32
C HIS A 315 8.58 4.59 8.83
N PRO A 316 9.32 3.71 8.15
CA PRO A 316 9.60 3.87 6.72
C PRO A 316 8.29 3.81 5.90
N GLY A 317 8.15 4.77 4.99
CA GLY A 317 6.95 4.92 4.16
C GLY A 317 5.96 5.96 4.68
N GLU A 318 6.10 6.41 5.93
CA GLU A 318 5.19 7.38 6.52
C GLU A 318 5.36 8.77 5.90
N GLY A 319 4.23 9.43 5.61
CA GLY A 319 4.14 10.82 5.21
C GLY A 319 3.85 11.72 6.39
N LEU A 320 4.67 12.75 6.60
CA LEU A 320 4.51 13.70 7.71
C LEU A 320 3.92 15.03 7.21
N GLY A 321 3.02 15.59 7.99
CA GLY A 321 2.40 16.89 7.68
C GLY A 321 1.44 16.81 6.49
N ALA A 322 1.72 17.55 5.40
CA ALA A 322 0.90 17.54 4.18
C ALA A 322 1.30 16.44 3.18
N GLU A 323 2.37 15.69 3.46
CA GLU A 323 2.82 14.59 2.62
C GLU A 323 1.95 13.35 2.85
N ARG A 324 1.75 12.56 1.80
CA ARG A 324 1.02 11.29 1.87
C ARG A 324 1.97 10.14 2.17
N ASP A 325 1.43 9.08 2.75
CA ASP A 325 2.16 7.84 2.90
C ASP A 325 2.64 7.30 1.55
N SER A 326 3.72 6.54 1.59
CA SER A 326 4.26 5.87 0.43
C SER A 326 3.37 4.73 -0.02
N ASP A 327 3.42 4.41 -1.31
CA ASP A 327 2.81 3.17 -1.81
C ASP A 327 3.47 1.95 -1.15
N LEU A 328 2.69 0.90 -0.92
CA LEU A 328 3.20 -0.37 -0.43
C LEU A 328 4.24 -0.95 -1.41
N PRO A 329 5.36 -1.48 -0.90
CA PRO A 329 6.36 -2.14 -1.73
C PRO A 329 5.76 -3.28 -2.57
N VAL A 330 6.28 -3.46 -3.77
CA VAL A 330 5.90 -4.56 -4.68
C VAL A 330 6.78 -5.78 -4.45
N LEU A 331 8.03 -5.52 -4.06
CA LEU A 331 8.99 -6.58 -3.80
C LEU A 331 8.73 -7.14 -2.40
N GLU A 332 8.35 -8.42 -2.36
CA GLU A 332 8.10 -9.16 -1.13
C GLU A 332 9.14 -10.27 -0.93
N PRO A 333 9.54 -10.56 0.30
CA PRO A 333 10.35 -11.73 0.62
C PRO A 333 9.67 -13.02 0.18
N VAL A 334 10.48 -14.00 -0.23
CA VAL A 334 9.99 -15.30 -0.71
C VAL A 334 10.55 -16.49 0.08
N LEU A 335 11.48 -16.23 0.98
CA LEU A 335 12.12 -17.23 1.84
C LEU A 335 11.83 -16.93 3.30
N SER A 336 11.53 -17.98 4.07
CA SER A 336 11.38 -17.90 5.53
C SER A 336 12.43 -18.77 6.19
N TYR A 337 13.10 -18.25 7.21
CA TYR A 337 14.11 -18.95 7.96
C TYR A 337 13.81 -18.97 9.45
N GLN A 338 13.95 -20.13 10.08
CA GLN A 338 13.95 -20.27 11.53
C GLN A 338 15.24 -19.69 12.11
N VAL A 339 15.12 -18.85 13.13
CA VAL A 339 16.27 -18.33 13.89
C VAL A 339 16.60 -19.29 15.01
N LEU A 340 17.77 -19.94 14.93
CA LEU A 340 18.27 -20.85 15.96
C LEU A 340 19.12 -20.08 16.96
N LEU A 341 18.64 -19.97 18.18
CA LEU A 341 19.33 -19.27 19.26
C LEU A 341 20.36 -20.18 19.94
N PRO A 342 21.47 -19.64 20.46
CA PRO A 342 22.44 -20.42 21.26
C PRO A 342 21.80 -20.97 22.55
N GLU A 343 22.31 -22.09 23.04
CA GLU A 343 21.84 -22.72 24.29
C GLU A 343 21.80 -21.71 25.46
N GLY A 344 20.65 -21.62 26.13
CA GLY A 344 20.45 -20.72 27.28
C GLY A 344 20.17 -19.27 26.93
N ALA A 345 20.01 -18.91 25.65
CA ALA A 345 19.60 -17.56 25.26
C ALA A 345 18.15 -17.28 25.67
N ASP A 346 17.90 -16.06 26.14
CA ASP A 346 16.56 -15.59 26.41
C ASP A 346 15.83 -15.27 25.07
N ILE A 347 14.80 -16.06 24.76
CA ILE A 347 14.01 -15.96 23.54
C ILE A 347 13.31 -14.59 23.43
N HIS A 348 12.75 -14.09 24.54
CA HIS A 348 12.05 -12.80 24.52
C HIS A 348 13.01 -11.63 24.32
N ALA A 349 14.22 -11.71 24.91
CA ALA A 349 15.27 -10.72 24.67
C ALA A 349 15.76 -10.77 23.21
N ALA A 350 15.89 -11.96 22.63
CA ALA A 350 16.25 -12.14 21.21
C ALA A 350 15.15 -11.60 20.28
N LEU A 351 13.88 -11.92 20.57
CA LEU A 351 12.72 -11.42 19.83
C LEU A 351 12.68 -9.88 19.84
N GLY A 352 12.90 -9.25 21.00
CA GLY A 352 12.96 -7.78 21.10
C GLY A 352 14.10 -7.15 20.28
N LYS A 353 15.23 -7.86 20.08
CA LYS A 353 16.34 -7.42 19.22
C LYS A 353 15.98 -7.55 17.73
N LEU A 354 15.31 -8.62 17.34
CA LEU A 354 14.83 -8.86 15.98
C LEU A 354 13.75 -7.84 15.59
N HIS A 355 12.81 -7.53 16.45
CA HIS A 355 11.81 -6.48 16.20
C HIS A 355 12.45 -5.08 16.00
N ARG A 356 13.54 -4.76 16.69
CA ARG A 356 14.29 -3.53 16.42
C ARG A 356 14.94 -3.51 15.04
N LEU A 357 15.38 -4.66 14.52
CA LEU A 357 15.85 -4.76 13.14
C LEU A 357 14.69 -4.71 12.14
N GLU A 358 13.55 -5.26 12.49
CA GLU A 358 12.32 -5.15 11.70
C GLU A 358 11.84 -3.70 11.58
N GLU A 359 12.01 -2.85 12.60
CA GLU A 359 11.74 -1.42 12.46
C GLU A 359 12.59 -0.77 11.34
N GLU A 360 13.88 -1.16 11.23
CA GLU A 360 14.78 -0.69 10.16
C GLU A 360 14.44 -1.34 8.80
N GLU A 361 14.07 -2.61 8.80
CA GLU A 361 13.75 -3.43 7.63
C GLU A 361 12.38 -4.10 7.81
N PRO A 362 11.26 -3.39 7.53
CA PRO A 362 9.91 -3.89 7.80
C PRO A 362 9.57 -5.21 7.08
N GLN A 363 10.25 -5.51 5.98
CA GLN A 363 10.02 -6.75 5.23
C GLN A 363 10.69 -7.98 5.85
N LEU A 364 11.42 -7.81 6.96
CA LEU A 364 11.97 -8.93 7.72
C LEU A 364 10.87 -9.81 8.33
N HIS A 365 9.68 -9.27 8.56
CA HIS A 365 8.50 -9.96 9.09
C HIS A 365 8.86 -11.00 10.15
N VAL A 366 9.18 -10.53 11.36
CA VAL A 366 9.55 -11.37 12.49
C VAL A 366 8.30 -12.04 13.06
N VAL A 367 8.20 -13.35 12.92
CA VAL A 367 7.05 -14.13 13.37
C VAL A 367 7.47 -15.01 14.56
N TRP A 368 6.78 -14.85 15.68
CA TRP A 368 6.90 -15.72 16.83
C TRP A 368 5.82 -16.81 16.78
N ASN A 369 6.20 -18.05 16.68
CA ASN A 369 5.30 -19.20 16.77
C ASN A 369 5.27 -19.74 18.20
N GLU A 370 4.22 -19.39 18.97
CA GLU A 370 4.08 -19.80 20.36
C GLU A 370 3.98 -21.33 20.53
N THR A 371 3.34 -22.01 19.58
CA THR A 371 3.11 -23.46 19.66
C THR A 371 4.41 -24.25 19.52
N LEU A 372 5.29 -23.81 18.63
CA LEU A 372 6.58 -24.46 18.39
C LEU A 372 7.72 -23.85 19.23
N GLY A 373 7.52 -22.65 19.79
CA GLY A 373 8.58 -21.92 20.48
C GLY A 373 9.68 -21.44 19.54
N GLU A 374 9.34 -21.08 18.30
CA GLU A 374 10.27 -20.74 17.23
C GLU A 374 10.10 -19.32 16.74
N ILE A 375 11.23 -18.68 16.40
CA ILE A 375 11.24 -17.37 15.73
C ILE A 375 11.53 -17.59 14.26
N HIS A 376 10.73 -17.03 13.40
CA HIS A 376 10.93 -17.04 11.95
C HIS A 376 11.12 -15.61 11.41
N VAL A 377 11.97 -15.48 10.39
CA VAL A 377 12.22 -14.22 9.67
C VAL A 377 12.08 -14.45 8.16
N GLN A 378 11.60 -13.43 7.43
CA GLN A 378 11.44 -13.49 5.99
C GLN A 378 12.55 -12.72 5.29
N LEU A 379 13.10 -13.28 4.20
CA LEU A 379 14.24 -12.73 3.47
C LEU A 379 14.05 -12.88 1.95
N MET A 380 14.70 -11.98 1.21
CA MET A 380 14.74 -12.04 -0.26
C MET A 380 15.72 -13.09 -0.78
N GLY A 381 16.82 -13.32 -0.06
CA GLY A 381 17.87 -14.24 -0.48
C GLY A 381 18.90 -14.57 0.59
N GLU A 382 19.85 -15.46 0.23
CA GLU A 382 20.84 -15.98 1.17
C GLU A 382 21.92 -14.96 1.58
N VAL A 383 22.23 -13.98 0.73
CA VAL A 383 23.19 -12.92 1.09
C VAL A 383 22.63 -12.03 2.21
N GLN A 384 21.31 -11.77 2.19
CA GLN A 384 20.65 -11.03 3.24
C GLN A 384 20.70 -11.78 4.60
N LEU A 385 20.60 -13.13 4.57
CA LEU A 385 20.70 -13.96 5.75
C LEU A 385 22.06 -13.83 6.44
N GLU A 386 23.16 -13.87 5.68
CA GLU A 386 24.51 -13.72 6.21
C GLU A 386 24.74 -12.29 6.77
N VAL A 387 24.16 -11.27 6.13
CA VAL A 387 24.21 -9.90 6.63
C VAL A 387 23.42 -9.79 7.94
N LEU A 388 22.24 -10.38 8.03
CA LEU A 388 21.42 -10.39 9.24
C LEU A 388 22.17 -11.08 10.41
N LYS A 389 22.84 -12.22 10.14
CA LYS A 389 23.67 -12.91 11.12
C LYS A 389 24.78 -12.01 11.66
N SER A 390 25.50 -11.32 10.77
CA SER A 390 26.57 -10.40 11.15
C SER A 390 26.04 -9.20 11.94
N LEU A 391 24.91 -8.61 11.54
CA LEU A 391 24.30 -7.49 12.26
C LEU A 391 23.84 -7.87 13.67
N LEU A 392 23.28 -9.07 13.85
CA LEU A 392 22.86 -9.57 15.17
C LEU A 392 24.07 -9.78 16.08
N ALA A 393 25.16 -10.34 15.54
CA ALA A 393 26.39 -10.54 16.29
C ALA A 393 27.08 -9.21 16.65
N GLU A 394 27.25 -8.30 15.69
CA GLU A 394 27.99 -7.05 15.87
C GLU A 394 27.24 -6.03 16.74
N ARG A 395 25.93 -5.83 16.48
CA ARG A 395 25.15 -4.79 17.17
C ARG A 395 24.59 -5.24 18.52
N TYR A 396 24.22 -6.53 18.61
CA TYR A 396 23.50 -7.02 19.79
C TYR A 396 24.24 -8.13 20.55
N GLY A 397 25.43 -8.55 20.08
CA GLY A 397 26.17 -9.64 20.68
C GLY A 397 25.39 -10.97 20.69
N LEU A 398 24.49 -11.15 19.70
CA LEU A 398 23.64 -12.31 19.57
C LEU A 398 24.14 -13.18 18.41
N GLU A 399 24.85 -14.27 18.74
CA GLU A 399 25.27 -15.24 17.76
C GLU A 399 24.12 -16.20 17.46
N VAL A 400 23.55 -16.12 16.25
CA VAL A 400 22.47 -16.99 15.80
C VAL A 400 22.93 -17.88 14.67
N GLU A 401 22.29 -19.03 14.55
CA GLU A 401 22.27 -19.84 13.34
C GLU A 401 20.88 -19.80 12.71
N PHE A 402 20.79 -20.21 11.45
CA PHE A 402 19.51 -20.29 10.76
C PHE A 402 19.23 -21.74 10.36
N GLY A 403 18.01 -22.15 10.62
CA GLY A 403 17.49 -23.44 10.17
C GLY A 403 17.37 -23.51 8.64
N PRO A 404 16.99 -24.65 8.11
CA PRO A 404 16.73 -24.79 6.67
C PRO A 404 15.62 -23.82 6.27
N GLY A 405 15.89 -23.00 5.25
CA GLY A 405 14.91 -22.05 4.76
C GLY A 405 13.68 -22.73 4.17
N GLY A 406 12.50 -22.22 4.50
CA GLY A 406 11.22 -22.57 3.89
C GLY A 406 10.90 -21.69 2.70
N ILE A 407 10.07 -22.17 1.81
CA ILE A 407 9.49 -21.37 0.72
C ILE A 407 8.19 -20.73 1.22
N LEU A 408 7.99 -19.47 0.91
CA LEU A 408 6.72 -18.81 1.15
C LEU A 408 5.76 -19.11 -0.01
N TYR A 409 4.88 -20.06 0.23
CA TYR A 409 3.83 -20.43 -0.71
C TYR A 409 2.68 -19.41 -0.66
N LYS A 410 1.89 -19.38 -1.73
CA LYS A 410 0.59 -18.70 -1.78
C LYS A 410 -0.46 -19.68 -2.30
N GLU A 411 -1.73 -19.36 -2.09
CA GLU A 411 -2.82 -20.18 -2.60
C GLU A 411 -3.75 -19.35 -3.48
N THR A 412 -4.41 -20.00 -4.43
CA THR A 412 -5.43 -19.40 -5.29
C THR A 412 -6.52 -20.41 -5.64
N ILE A 413 -7.52 -19.96 -6.38
CA ILE A 413 -8.56 -20.81 -6.95
C ILE A 413 -8.47 -20.78 -8.47
N THR A 414 -8.91 -21.85 -9.12
CA THR A 414 -8.88 -21.99 -10.59
C THR A 414 -10.25 -21.85 -11.24
N GLU A 415 -11.32 -21.84 -10.44
CA GLU A 415 -12.69 -21.73 -10.92
C GLU A 415 -13.52 -20.87 -9.95
N ALA A 416 -14.53 -20.17 -10.48
CA ALA A 416 -15.37 -19.31 -9.67
C ALA A 416 -16.23 -20.13 -8.70
N MET A 417 -16.36 -19.67 -7.46
CA MET A 417 -17.08 -20.34 -6.39
C MET A 417 -17.94 -19.35 -5.60
N GLU A 418 -19.08 -19.79 -5.11
CA GLU A 418 -19.85 -19.06 -4.11
C GLU A 418 -19.47 -19.54 -2.71
N GLY A 419 -19.14 -18.59 -1.83
CA GLY A 419 -19.00 -18.82 -0.40
C GLY A 419 -20.16 -18.22 0.38
N VAL A 420 -20.70 -18.99 1.32
CA VAL A 420 -21.81 -18.58 2.17
C VAL A 420 -21.39 -18.62 3.63
N GLY A 421 -21.54 -17.49 4.32
CA GLY A 421 -21.28 -17.40 5.75
C GLY A 421 -22.53 -16.92 6.50
N HIS A 422 -22.87 -17.62 7.55
CA HIS A 422 -24.00 -17.29 8.40
C HIS A 422 -23.54 -17.20 9.86
N TYR A 423 -23.99 -16.17 10.57
CA TYR A 423 -23.66 -15.97 11.97
C TYR A 423 -24.90 -15.51 12.73
N GLU A 424 -25.52 -16.43 13.47
CA GLU A 424 -26.76 -16.22 14.20
C GLU A 424 -26.71 -16.87 15.60
N PRO A 425 -25.78 -16.47 16.47
CA PRO A 425 -25.92 -16.79 17.90
C PRO A 425 -27.08 -15.99 18.50
N LEU A 426 -27.49 -16.32 19.75
CA LEU A 426 -28.64 -15.70 20.39
C LEU A 426 -28.57 -14.15 20.32
N ARG A 427 -29.58 -13.53 19.70
CA ARG A 427 -29.72 -12.07 19.46
C ARG A 427 -28.72 -11.46 18.46
N HIS A 428 -28.08 -12.23 17.63
CA HIS A 428 -27.24 -11.78 16.55
C HIS A 428 -27.72 -12.36 15.23
N TYR A 429 -27.48 -11.68 14.11
CA TYR A 429 -27.86 -12.21 12.79
C TYR A 429 -27.06 -11.52 11.69
N ALA A 430 -26.32 -12.27 10.89
CA ALA A 430 -25.77 -11.82 9.62
C ALA A 430 -25.62 -12.99 8.66
N GLU A 431 -25.98 -12.79 7.40
CA GLU A 431 -25.70 -13.72 6.31
C GLU A 431 -25.04 -13.00 5.16
N VAL A 432 -23.96 -13.59 4.62
CA VAL A 432 -23.14 -13.03 3.55
C VAL A 432 -22.91 -14.09 2.49
N HIS A 433 -23.12 -13.71 1.24
CA HIS A 433 -22.83 -14.50 0.06
C HIS A 433 -21.77 -13.80 -0.78
N LEU A 434 -20.66 -14.47 -0.98
CA LEU A 434 -19.50 -13.98 -1.70
C LEU A 434 -19.28 -14.82 -2.96
N LYS A 435 -18.98 -14.16 -4.07
CA LYS A 435 -18.47 -14.79 -5.27
C LYS A 435 -16.96 -14.66 -5.28
N LEU A 436 -16.25 -15.77 -5.25
CA LEU A 436 -14.81 -15.85 -5.38
C LEU A 436 -14.49 -16.18 -6.84
N GLU A 437 -13.70 -15.37 -7.51
CA GLU A 437 -13.33 -15.54 -8.92
C GLU A 437 -11.81 -15.52 -9.09
N PRO A 438 -11.22 -16.42 -9.87
CA PRO A 438 -9.79 -16.37 -10.15
C PRO A 438 -9.44 -15.15 -10.99
N LEU A 439 -8.31 -14.56 -10.71
CA LEU A 439 -7.71 -13.46 -11.48
C LEU A 439 -6.43 -13.94 -12.19
N PRO A 440 -5.94 -13.18 -13.17
CA PRO A 440 -4.62 -13.45 -13.75
C PRO A 440 -3.52 -13.39 -12.70
N ALA A 441 -2.46 -14.20 -12.89
CA ALA A 441 -1.33 -14.23 -11.98
C ALA A 441 -0.72 -12.84 -11.72
N GLY A 442 -0.42 -12.54 -10.46
CA GLY A 442 0.13 -11.26 -10.03
C GLY A 442 -0.91 -10.12 -9.89
N SER A 443 -2.20 -10.43 -9.97
CA SER A 443 -3.29 -9.44 -9.78
C SER A 443 -3.57 -9.14 -8.30
N GLY A 444 -3.09 -9.97 -7.38
CA GLY A 444 -3.36 -9.86 -5.96
C GLY A 444 -4.83 -10.07 -5.60
N MET A 445 -5.24 -9.55 -4.45
CA MET A 445 -6.63 -9.60 -3.99
C MET A 445 -7.41 -8.40 -4.50
N GLN A 446 -8.65 -8.63 -4.95
CA GLN A 446 -9.58 -7.56 -5.35
C GLN A 446 -10.93 -7.77 -4.69
N PHE A 447 -11.54 -6.67 -4.21
CA PHE A 447 -12.82 -6.70 -3.52
C PHE A 447 -13.84 -5.83 -4.27
N ALA A 448 -15.07 -6.32 -4.35
CA ALA A 448 -16.15 -5.62 -5.06
C ALA A 448 -17.52 -5.99 -4.48
N THR A 449 -18.55 -5.22 -4.82
CA THR A 449 -19.95 -5.54 -4.56
C THR A 449 -20.77 -5.48 -5.84
N ASP A 450 -21.60 -6.50 -6.06
CA ASP A 450 -22.66 -6.57 -7.08
C ASP A 450 -24.03 -6.82 -6.39
N CYS A 451 -24.07 -6.61 -5.07
CA CYS A 451 -25.27 -6.79 -4.28
C CYS A 451 -26.21 -5.59 -4.48
N ARG A 452 -27.49 -5.89 -4.74
CA ARG A 452 -28.52 -4.85 -4.87
C ARG A 452 -28.86 -4.27 -3.50
N GLU A 453 -29.07 -2.95 -3.43
CA GLU A 453 -29.45 -2.25 -2.21
C GLU A 453 -30.75 -2.76 -1.60
N GLU A 454 -31.67 -3.27 -2.45
CA GLU A 454 -32.92 -3.92 -2.02
C GLU A 454 -32.69 -5.25 -1.26
N VAL A 455 -31.53 -5.90 -1.45
CA VAL A 455 -31.15 -7.17 -0.83
C VAL A 455 -30.38 -6.94 0.47
N LEU A 456 -29.40 -6.02 0.43
CA LEU A 456 -28.61 -5.61 1.58
C LEU A 456 -28.30 -4.11 1.47
N ASP A 457 -28.56 -3.37 2.53
CA ASP A 457 -28.29 -1.93 2.59
C ASP A 457 -26.81 -1.60 2.32
N LYS A 458 -26.56 -0.46 1.66
CA LYS A 458 -25.21 -0.03 1.25
C LYS A 458 -24.20 0.06 2.40
N ASN A 459 -24.66 0.37 3.60
CA ASN A 459 -23.77 0.50 4.75
C ASN A 459 -23.24 -0.86 5.16
N TRP A 460 -24.12 -1.88 5.19
CA TRP A 460 -23.70 -3.25 5.42
C TRP A 460 -22.80 -3.78 4.31
N GLN A 461 -23.07 -3.41 3.06
CA GLN A 461 -22.18 -3.77 1.94
C GLN A 461 -20.78 -3.19 2.12
N ARG A 462 -20.67 -1.91 2.50
CA ARG A 462 -19.37 -1.27 2.78
C ARG A 462 -18.65 -1.95 3.95
N LEU A 463 -19.39 -2.28 5.01
CA LEU A 463 -18.83 -2.97 6.16
C LEU A 463 -18.27 -4.36 5.79
N VAL A 464 -18.98 -5.12 4.96
CA VAL A 464 -18.48 -6.39 4.42
C VAL A 464 -17.18 -6.17 3.63
N LEU A 465 -17.10 -5.14 2.76
CA LEU A 465 -15.88 -4.82 2.03
C LEU A 465 -14.74 -4.45 2.98
N THR A 466 -14.98 -3.63 3.99
CA THR A 466 -13.98 -3.32 5.02
C THR A 466 -13.48 -4.59 5.72
N HIS A 467 -14.37 -5.52 6.06
CA HIS A 467 -13.98 -6.78 6.69
C HIS A 467 -13.21 -7.72 5.74
N LEU A 468 -13.40 -7.60 4.44
CA LEU A 468 -12.58 -8.32 3.46
C LEU A 468 -11.18 -7.71 3.35
N GLU A 469 -11.04 -6.39 3.48
CA GLU A 469 -9.78 -5.65 3.37
C GLU A 469 -8.92 -5.70 4.66
N GLU A 470 -9.55 -5.77 5.84
CA GLU A 470 -8.85 -5.69 7.14
C GLU A 470 -8.05 -6.97 7.50
N LYS A 471 -8.26 -8.09 6.82
CA LYS A 471 -7.65 -9.39 7.13
C LYS A 471 -6.95 -10.00 5.93
N GLN A 472 -5.74 -10.52 6.14
CA GLN A 472 -5.12 -11.43 5.19
C GLN A 472 -5.87 -12.78 5.19
N HIS A 473 -6.50 -13.12 4.08
CA HIS A 473 -7.21 -14.38 3.94
C HIS A 473 -6.23 -15.52 3.67
N LEU A 474 -6.40 -16.62 4.39
CA LEU A 474 -5.55 -17.82 4.24
C LEU A 474 -6.28 -18.85 3.38
N GLY A 475 -5.49 -19.59 2.60
CA GLY A 475 -5.95 -20.73 1.83
C GLY A 475 -6.26 -21.96 2.69
N VAL A 476 -6.64 -23.07 2.06
CA VAL A 476 -7.12 -24.30 2.73
C VAL A 476 -6.24 -25.52 2.43
N LEU A 477 -5.17 -25.35 1.65
CA LEU A 477 -4.22 -26.42 1.34
C LEU A 477 -3.09 -26.50 2.37
N THR A 478 -2.49 -25.35 2.66
CA THR A 478 -1.32 -25.20 3.54
C THR A 478 -1.49 -24.09 4.57
N GLY A 479 -2.61 -23.35 4.52
CA GLY A 479 -2.81 -22.15 5.31
C GLY A 479 -1.99 -20.95 4.79
N ALA A 480 -1.41 -21.04 3.59
CA ALA A 480 -0.67 -19.96 2.97
C ALA A 480 -1.60 -18.80 2.54
N PRO A 481 -1.08 -17.56 2.41
CA PRO A 481 -1.89 -16.42 1.99
C PRO A 481 -2.58 -16.62 0.64
N LEU A 482 -3.86 -16.21 0.57
CA LEU A 482 -4.63 -16.23 -0.67
C LEU A 482 -4.18 -15.08 -1.58
N THR A 483 -4.09 -15.34 -2.90
CA THR A 483 -3.74 -14.34 -3.92
C THR A 483 -4.47 -14.59 -5.23
N ASP A 484 -4.51 -13.57 -6.08
CA ASP A 484 -5.09 -13.64 -7.43
C ASP A 484 -6.57 -14.08 -7.42
N VAL A 485 -7.32 -13.56 -6.46
CA VAL A 485 -8.75 -13.82 -6.30
C VAL A 485 -9.51 -12.51 -6.17
N LYS A 486 -10.59 -12.40 -6.94
CA LYS A 486 -11.58 -11.34 -6.77
C LYS A 486 -12.73 -11.87 -5.91
N ILE A 487 -13.00 -11.20 -4.80
CA ILE A 487 -14.12 -11.51 -3.92
C ILE A 487 -15.20 -10.44 -4.12
N THR A 488 -16.37 -10.86 -4.59
CA THR A 488 -17.48 -9.96 -4.87
C THR A 488 -18.66 -10.30 -3.96
N LEU A 489 -19.15 -9.35 -3.19
CA LEU A 489 -20.38 -9.48 -2.43
C LEU A 489 -21.58 -9.53 -3.39
N ILE A 490 -22.31 -10.64 -3.42
CA ILE A 490 -23.45 -10.85 -4.34
C ILE A 490 -24.80 -10.81 -3.66
N ALA A 491 -24.87 -11.21 -2.38
CA ALA A 491 -26.10 -11.16 -1.58
C ALA A 491 -25.73 -11.13 -0.09
N GLY A 492 -26.67 -10.71 0.74
CA GLY A 492 -26.55 -10.78 2.19
C GLY A 492 -27.85 -10.39 2.85
N ARG A 493 -27.93 -10.64 4.14
CA ARG A 493 -29.12 -10.30 4.93
C ARG A 493 -28.73 -9.81 6.32
N ALA A 494 -29.37 -8.72 6.74
CA ALA A 494 -29.32 -8.17 8.08
C ALA A 494 -30.69 -8.29 8.74
N HIS A 495 -30.72 -8.30 10.06
CA HIS A 495 -31.95 -8.22 10.83
C HIS A 495 -32.02 -6.90 11.60
N LEU A 496 -33.08 -6.11 11.42
CA LEU A 496 -33.27 -4.76 11.96
C LEU A 496 -33.02 -4.58 13.47
N LYS A 497 -33.13 -5.64 14.27
CA LYS A 497 -32.98 -5.59 15.72
C LYS A 497 -31.85 -6.44 16.29
N HIS A 498 -31.25 -7.26 15.47
CA HIS A 498 -30.30 -8.29 15.93
C HIS A 498 -28.98 -8.31 15.14
N THR A 499 -28.75 -7.37 14.23
CA THR A 499 -27.49 -7.28 13.49
C THR A 499 -26.62 -6.18 14.07
N GLU A 500 -25.42 -6.56 14.49
CA GLU A 500 -24.35 -5.66 14.90
C GLU A 500 -23.19 -5.76 13.90
N GLY A 501 -22.29 -4.76 13.88
CA GLY A 501 -21.18 -4.74 12.93
C GLY A 501 -20.26 -5.98 13.01
N GLY A 502 -20.03 -6.47 14.22
CA GLY A 502 -19.25 -7.68 14.46
C GLY A 502 -19.85 -8.95 13.88
N ASP A 503 -21.16 -9.01 13.65
CA ASP A 503 -21.83 -10.18 13.08
C ASP A 503 -21.46 -10.32 11.60
N PHE A 504 -21.41 -9.21 10.87
CA PHE A 504 -20.97 -9.21 9.48
C PHE A 504 -19.49 -9.58 9.35
N ARG A 505 -18.62 -9.20 10.31
CA ARG A 505 -17.24 -9.68 10.35
C ARG A 505 -17.19 -11.19 10.41
N GLN A 506 -17.93 -11.77 11.34
CA GLN A 506 -17.98 -13.23 11.52
C GLN A 506 -18.57 -13.95 10.31
N ALA A 507 -19.66 -13.42 9.74
CA ALA A 507 -20.29 -14.00 8.55
C ALA A 507 -19.39 -13.88 7.32
N THR A 508 -18.70 -12.73 7.14
CA THR A 508 -17.78 -12.49 6.00
C THR A 508 -16.61 -13.47 6.01
N TYR A 509 -15.93 -13.63 7.15
CA TYR A 509 -14.80 -14.54 7.26
C TYR A 509 -15.20 -16.00 7.00
N ARG A 510 -16.36 -16.42 7.53
CA ARG A 510 -16.92 -17.75 7.26
C ARG A 510 -17.30 -17.94 5.80
N ALA A 511 -17.83 -16.90 5.14
CA ALA A 511 -18.17 -16.96 3.73
C ALA A 511 -16.94 -17.18 2.85
N VAL A 512 -15.84 -16.44 3.10
CA VAL A 512 -14.56 -16.65 2.39
C VAL A 512 -14.08 -18.08 2.61
N ARG A 513 -14.00 -18.50 3.86
CA ARG A 513 -13.46 -19.79 4.24
C ARG A 513 -14.32 -20.95 3.70
N GLN A 514 -15.63 -20.87 3.81
CA GLN A 514 -16.56 -21.86 3.27
C GLN A 514 -16.46 -21.98 1.76
N GLY A 515 -16.32 -20.86 1.03
CA GLY A 515 -16.12 -20.87 -0.42
C GLY A 515 -14.82 -21.55 -0.84
N LEU A 516 -13.72 -21.32 -0.09
CA LEU A 516 -12.45 -22.00 -0.31
C LEU A 516 -12.52 -23.51 -0.02
N MET A 517 -13.21 -23.91 1.05
CA MET A 517 -13.45 -25.32 1.37
C MET A 517 -14.24 -26.03 0.27
N MET A 518 -15.29 -25.38 -0.27
CA MET A 518 -16.05 -25.89 -1.41
C MET A 518 -15.19 -26.00 -2.67
N ALA A 519 -14.33 -25.03 -2.94
CA ALA A 519 -13.39 -25.08 -4.06
C ALA A 519 -12.41 -26.24 -3.90
N ASN A 520 -11.90 -26.45 -2.68
CA ASN A 520 -11.00 -27.57 -2.37
C ASN A 520 -11.67 -28.93 -2.56
N GLN A 521 -12.90 -29.09 -2.11
CA GLN A 521 -13.67 -30.34 -2.25
C GLN A 521 -13.77 -30.81 -3.71
N ILE A 522 -13.85 -29.88 -4.65
CA ILE A 522 -13.93 -30.18 -6.09
C ILE A 522 -12.57 -30.06 -6.81
N GLY A 523 -11.47 -29.93 -6.06
CA GLY A 523 -10.10 -29.85 -6.61
C GLY A 523 -9.84 -28.58 -7.42
N LYS A 524 -10.43 -27.43 -7.00
CA LYS A 524 -10.29 -26.13 -7.69
C LYS A 524 -9.47 -25.11 -6.89
N THR A 525 -8.80 -25.55 -5.85
CA THR A 525 -7.75 -24.79 -5.16
C THR A 525 -6.39 -25.13 -5.75
N GLN A 526 -5.47 -24.20 -5.74
CA GLN A 526 -4.14 -24.38 -6.30
C GLN A 526 -3.09 -23.76 -5.39
N LEU A 527 -2.03 -24.53 -5.09
CA LEU A 527 -0.84 -24.06 -4.40
C LEU A 527 0.08 -23.37 -5.40
N LEU A 528 0.60 -22.20 -5.03
CA LEU A 528 1.52 -21.41 -5.82
C LEU A 528 2.87 -21.33 -5.10
N GLU A 529 3.93 -21.42 -5.87
CA GLU A 529 5.31 -21.23 -5.43
C GLU A 529 5.99 -20.07 -6.16
N PRO A 530 6.98 -19.39 -5.55
CA PRO A 530 7.75 -18.35 -6.20
C PRO A 530 8.67 -18.97 -7.27
N TRP A 531 8.79 -18.27 -8.39
CA TRP A 531 9.68 -18.62 -9.50
C TRP A 531 10.71 -17.55 -9.75
N TYR A 532 11.94 -17.98 -10.05
CA TYR A 532 13.01 -17.09 -10.51
C TYR A 532 13.13 -17.09 -12.02
N THR A 533 13.37 -15.91 -12.59
CA THR A 533 14.04 -15.78 -13.87
C THR A 533 15.54 -15.80 -13.58
N PHE A 534 16.27 -16.67 -14.23
CA PHE A 534 17.71 -16.80 -14.06
C PHE A 534 18.49 -16.41 -15.31
N ARG A 535 19.71 -15.91 -15.12
CA ARG A 535 20.75 -15.78 -16.11
C ARG A 535 22.01 -16.49 -15.57
N LEU A 536 22.39 -17.55 -16.23
CA LEU A 536 23.51 -18.40 -15.86
C LEU A 536 24.61 -18.25 -16.90
N GLU A 537 25.79 -17.84 -16.48
CA GLU A 537 26.99 -17.71 -17.29
C GLU A 537 27.99 -18.78 -16.84
N VAL A 538 28.38 -19.67 -17.73
CA VAL A 538 29.29 -20.76 -17.43
C VAL A 538 30.33 -20.95 -18.55
N PRO A 539 31.52 -21.48 -18.25
CA PRO A 539 32.43 -21.94 -19.29
C PRO A 539 31.72 -22.90 -20.24
N ALA A 540 31.99 -22.79 -21.55
CA ALA A 540 31.30 -23.61 -22.57
C ALA A 540 31.42 -25.13 -22.29
N GLU A 541 32.51 -25.58 -21.68
CA GLU A 541 32.72 -26.97 -21.23
C GLU A 541 31.70 -27.45 -20.19
N ASN A 542 31.10 -26.52 -19.42
CA ASN A 542 30.15 -26.80 -18.35
C ASN A 542 28.67 -26.64 -18.78
N LEU A 543 28.41 -26.19 -20.02
CA LEU A 543 27.06 -25.90 -20.52
C LEU A 543 26.12 -27.11 -20.43
N GLY A 544 26.59 -28.28 -20.85
CA GLY A 544 25.78 -29.50 -20.81
C GLY A 544 25.38 -29.91 -19.39
N ARG A 545 26.25 -29.69 -18.39
CA ARG A 545 25.93 -29.90 -16.98
C ARG A 545 24.87 -28.88 -16.53
N ALA A 546 25.08 -27.63 -16.82
CA ALA A 546 24.16 -26.54 -16.44
C ALA A 546 22.74 -26.79 -16.99
N MET A 547 22.60 -27.17 -18.26
CA MET A 547 21.33 -27.52 -18.89
C MET A 547 20.64 -28.69 -18.18
N ASN A 548 21.40 -29.74 -17.83
CA ASN A 548 20.88 -30.91 -17.13
C ASN A 548 20.46 -30.57 -15.68
N ASP A 549 21.23 -29.71 -14.99
CA ASP A 549 20.90 -29.27 -13.65
C ASP A 549 19.60 -28.45 -13.64
N ILE A 550 19.42 -27.51 -14.58
CA ILE A 550 18.16 -26.74 -14.71
C ILE A 550 16.96 -27.65 -15.00
N GLN A 551 17.11 -28.65 -15.85
CA GLN A 551 16.02 -29.61 -16.12
C GLN A 551 15.68 -30.44 -14.87
N ARG A 552 16.70 -30.90 -14.13
CA ARG A 552 16.47 -31.60 -12.85
C ARG A 552 15.76 -30.74 -11.79
N MET A 553 15.97 -29.44 -11.85
CA MET A 553 15.31 -28.46 -10.99
C MET A 553 13.93 -28.03 -11.49
N GLU A 554 13.34 -28.77 -12.45
CA GLU A 554 12.03 -28.45 -13.06
C GLU A 554 11.97 -27.05 -13.71
N GLY A 555 13.15 -26.52 -14.09
CA GLY A 555 13.29 -25.26 -14.79
C GLY A 555 13.18 -25.41 -16.31
N SER A 556 12.90 -24.27 -16.95
CA SER A 556 12.93 -24.10 -18.40
C SER A 556 14.01 -23.10 -18.80
N PHE A 557 14.60 -23.28 -19.97
CA PHE A 557 15.62 -22.36 -20.46
C PHE A 557 15.46 -22.10 -21.96
N ASP A 558 15.90 -20.91 -22.37
CA ASP A 558 15.99 -20.50 -23.77
C ASP A 558 17.25 -21.11 -24.44
N PRO A 559 17.33 -21.11 -25.78
CA PRO A 559 18.53 -21.54 -26.46
C PRO A 559 19.79 -20.83 -25.95
N PRO A 560 20.85 -21.56 -25.61
CA PRO A 560 22.05 -20.95 -25.05
C PRO A 560 22.76 -20.03 -26.06
N GLU A 561 23.21 -18.89 -25.55
CA GLU A 561 24.05 -17.94 -26.29
C GLU A 561 25.52 -18.20 -25.97
N THR A 562 26.34 -18.31 -26.99
CA THR A 562 27.78 -18.47 -26.79
C THR A 562 28.51 -17.16 -27.08
N SER A 563 29.46 -16.80 -26.22
CA SER A 563 30.29 -15.59 -26.40
C SER A 563 31.07 -15.64 -27.72
N ALA A 564 31.46 -14.46 -28.24
CA ALA A 564 32.16 -14.36 -29.52
C ALA A 564 33.50 -15.12 -29.59
N ASP A 565 34.15 -15.34 -28.43
CA ASP A 565 35.39 -16.13 -28.28
C ASP A 565 35.16 -17.64 -28.09
N GLY A 566 33.88 -18.07 -27.97
CA GLY A 566 33.50 -19.47 -27.78
C GLY A 566 33.86 -20.03 -26.40
N GLN A 567 34.36 -19.23 -25.45
CA GLN A 567 34.80 -19.73 -24.14
C GLN A 567 33.71 -19.77 -23.07
N THR A 568 32.73 -18.87 -23.15
CA THR A 568 31.61 -18.77 -22.19
C THR A 568 30.27 -18.99 -22.90
N ALA A 569 29.34 -19.58 -22.20
CA ALA A 569 27.96 -19.76 -22.63
C ALA A 569 27.01 -19.14 -21.60
N THR A 570 26.00 -18.47 -22.10
CA THR A 570 24.93 -17.85 -21.29
C THR A 570 23.65 -18.64 -21.50
N LEU A 571 23.00 -19.02 -20.41
CA LEU A 571 21.73 -19.72 -20.38
C LEU A 571 20.74 -18.85 -19.61
N THR A 572 19.64 -18.46 -20.24
CA THR A 572 18.55 -17.73 -19.62
C THR A 572 17.34 -18.63 -19.48
N GLY A 573 16.52 -18.39 -18.47
CA GLY A 573 15.33 -19.22 -18.28
C GLY A 573 14.62 -18.95 -16.96
N LYS A 574 13.80 -19.92 -16.57
CA LYS A 574 12.96 -19.80 -15.38
C LYS A 574 12.96 -21.11 -14.61
N ALA A 575 12.99 -21.04 -13.28
CA ALA A 575 12.97 -22.21 -12.41
C ALA A 575 12.28 -21.90 -11.07
N PRO A 576 11.73 -22.94 -10.36
CA PRO A 576 11.19 -22.77 -9.03
C PRO A 576 12.22 -22.25 -8.02
N ALA A 577 11.84 -21.35 -7.16
CA ALA A 577 12.74 -20.84 -6.14
C ALA A 577 13.17 -21.94 -5.15
N ALA A 578 12.30 -22.91 -4.90
CA ALA A 578 12.56 -24.05 -4.02
C ALA A 578 13.80 -24.85 -4.43
N THR A 579 13.99 -25.06 -5.73
CA THR A 579 15.09 -25.88 -6.26
C THR A 579 16.33 -25.05 -6.63
N MET A 580 16.13 -23.74 -6.90
CA MET A 580 17.16 -22.88 -7.47
C MET A 580 17.98 -22.10 -6.42
N ARG A 581 17.49 -21.97 -5.19
CA ARG A 581 18.08 -21.09 -4.15
C ARG A 581 19.55 -21.39 -3.85
N SER A 582 19.94 -22.66 -3.78
CA SER A 582 21.31 -23.09 -3.47
C SER A 582 22.20 -23.23 -4.71
N TYR A 583 21.61 -23.16 -5.90
CA TYR A 583 22.32 -23.42 -7.16
C TYR A 583 23.46 -22.43 -7.46
N PRO A 584 23.39 -21.12 -7.09
CA PRO A 584 24.53 -20.20 -7.25
C PRO A 584 25.83 -20.74 -6.63
N MET A 585 25.76 -21.32 -5.42
CA MET A 585 26.93 -21.91 -4.76
C MET A 585 27.44 -23.16 -5.48
N GLU A 586 26.55 -24.01 -6.00
CA GLU A 586 26.91 -25.16 -6.78
C GLU A 586 27.62 -24.75 -8.07
N VAL A 587 27.12 -23.71 -8.75
CA VAL A 587 27.75 -23.18 -9.99
C VAL A 587 29.15 -22.68 -9.72
N VAL A 588 29.36 -21.88 -8.67
CA VAL A 588 30.71 -21.45 -8.28
C VAL A 588 31.63 -22.63 -8.03
N SER A 589 31.13 -23.69 -7.35
CA SER A 589 31.91 -24.89 -7.03
C SER A 589 32.36 -25.63 -8.28
N TYR A 590 31.44 -26.05 -9.17
CA TYR A 590 31.81 -26.88 -10.31
C TYR A 590 32.50 -26.10 -11.43
N THR A 591 32.30 -24.80 -11.53
CA THR A 591 33.01 -23.95 -12.49
C THR A 591 34.34 -23.40 -11.95
N ARG A 592 34.70 -23.72 -10.70
CA ARG A 592 35.88 -23.20 -10.00
C ARG A 592 35.91 -21.67 -9.93
N GLY A 593 34.74 -21.07 -9.62
CA GLY A 593 34.60 -19.63 -9.51
C GLY A 593 34.46 -18.86 -10.83
N ARG A 594 34.41 -19.55 -11.99
CA ARG A 594 34.28 -18.91 -13.31
C ARG A 594 32.81 -18.72 -13.73
N GLY A 595 31.88 -19.46 -13.14
CA GLY A 595 30.46 -19.35 -13.43
C GLY A 595 29.76 -18.33 -12.54
N ARG A 596 28.68 -17.72 -13.04
CA ARG A 596 27.85 -16.77 -12.34
C ARG A 596 26.38 -17.07 -12.57
N VAL A 597 25.58 -16.93 -11.52
CA VAL A 597 24.11 -17.03 -11.59
C VAL A 597 23.53 -15.72 -11.08
N SER A 598 22.65 -15.15 -11.86
CA SER A 598 21.81 -14.03 -11.47
C SER A 598 20.36 -14.50 -11.37
N LEU A 599 19.74 -14.35 -10.22
CA LEU A 599 18.35 -14.73 -9.95
C LEU A 599 17.51 -13.47 -9.75
N THR A 600 16.32 -13.46 -10.32
CA THR A 600 15.34 -12.37 -10.14
C THR A 600 13.98 -12.98 -9.96
N LEU A 601 13.24 -12.58 -8.94
CA LEU A 601 11.89 -13.05 -8.71
C LEU A 601 10.99 -12.65 -9.91
N GLU A 602 10.38 -13.64 -10.55
CA GLU A 602 9.42 -13.42 -11.63
C GLU A 602 8.01 -13.19 -11.08
N GLY A 603 7.65 -13.94 -10.03
CA GLY A 603 6.33 -13.97 -9.43
C GLY A 603 5.98 -15.39 -8.99
N TYR A 604 4.69 -15.64 -8.78
CA TYR A 604 4.17 -16.92 -8.33
C TYR A 604 3.57 -17.72 -9.48
N ARG A 605 3.81 -19.04 -9.47
CA ARG A 605 3.28 -20.01 -10.44
C ARG A 605 2.77 -21.25 -9.73
N PRO A 606 1.98 -22.10 -10.41
CA PRO A 606 1.57 -23.39 -9.84
C PRO A 606 2.77 -24.17 -9.31
N CYS A 607 2.63 -24.66 -8.08
CA CYS A 607 3.68 -25.43 -7.41
C CYS A 607 3.90 -26.76 -8.13
N HIS A 608 5.16 -27.07 -8.49
CA HIS A 608 5.52 -28.25 -9.26
C HIS A 608 5.32 -29.55 -8.48
N ASN A 609 5.51 -29.55 -7.16
CA ASN A 609 5.35 -30.69 -6.26
C ASN A 609 4.31 -30.43 -5.17
N ALA A 610 3.19 -29.80 -5.53
CA ALA A 610 2.17 -29.34 -4.58
C ALA A 610 1.72 -30.40 -3.58
N GLN A 611 1.54 -31.64 -4.01
CA GLN A 611 1.07 -32.74 -3.16
C GLN A 611 2.06 -33.04 -2.02
N GLU A 612 3.36 -33.09 -2.35
CA GLU A 612 4.41 -33.32 -1.34
C GLU A 612 4.47 -32.20 -0.30
N VAL A 613 4.31 -30.96 -0.78
CA VAL A 613 4.31 -29.78 0.11
C VAL A 613 3.10 -29.79 1.04
N ILE A 614 1.89 -30.08 0.52
CA ILE A 614 0.67 -30.14 1.30
C ILE A 614 0.79 -31.22 2.38
N GLU A 615 1.28 -32.41 2.02
CA GLU A 615 1.48 -33.51 2.99
C GLU A 615 2.55 -33.16 4.04
N ALA A 616 3.62 -32.48 3.64
CA ALA A 616 4.69 -32.08 4.56
C ALA A 616 4.24 -30.99 5.55
N VAL A 617 3.42 -30.02 5.10
CA VAL A 617 2.86 -28.98 5.97
C VAL A 617 1.80 -29.56 6.89
N GLY A 618 0.97 -30.49 6.41
CA GLY A 618 -0.05 -31.18 7.20
C GLY A 618 -1.11 -30.24 7.80
N TYR A 619 -1.45 -29.14 7.08
CA TYR A 619 -2.45 -28.19 7.54
C TYR A 619 -3.86 -28.75 7.48
N GLU A 620 -4.59 -28.68 8.57
CA GLU A 620 -5.96 -29.19 8.70
C GLU A 620 -6.95 -27.99 8.79
N PRO A 621 -7.55 -27.57 7.67
CA PRO A 621 -8.37 -26.36 7.63
C PRO A 621 -9.67 -26.44 8.46
N GLU A 622 -10.14 -27.63 8.79
CA GLU A 622 -11.31 -27.83 9.65
C GLU A 622 -11.00 -27.61 11.14
N HIS A 623 -9.74 -27.77 11.52
CA HIS A 623 -9.29 -27.59 12.90
C HIS A 623 -8.72 -26.18 13.18
N ASP A 624 -8.70 -25.31 12.19
CA ASP A 624 -8.25 -23.91 12.33
C ASP A 624 -9.35 -23.06 12.99
N LEU A 625 -9.26 -22.90 14.30
CA LEU A 625 -10.24 -22.16 15.11
C LEU A 625 -10.22 -20.64 14.83
N ASP A 626 -9.12 -20.10 14.35
CA ASP A 626 -8.97 -18.69 14.00
C ASP A 626 -9.63 -18.36 12.66
N ASN A 627 -9.80 -19.38 11.80
CA ASN A 627 -10.41 -19.25 10.48
C ASN A 627 -11.52 -20.28 10.27
N PRO A 628 -12.58 -20.26 11.07
CA PRO A 628 -13.65 -21.28 11.00
C PRO A 628 -14.41 -21.20 9.69
N ALA A 629 -14.63 -22.35 9.06
CA ALA A 629 -15.46 -22.49 7.87
C ALA A 629 -16.93 -22.72 8.18
N ASP A 630 -17.21 -23.27 9.36
CA ASP A 630 -18.56 -23.61 9.82
C ASP A 630 -19.36 -22.36 10.16
N SER A 631 -20.65 -22.41 9.92
CA SER A 631 -21.57 -21.31 10.22
C SER A 631 -22.38 -21.57 11.49
N VAL A 632 -22.86 -20.50 12.12
CA VAL A 632 -23.69 -20.58 13.34
C VAL A 632 -25.09 -20.15 12.99
N PHE A 633 -26.06 -21.07 13.20
CA PHE A 633 -27.48 -20.84 13.01
C PHE A 633 -28.21 -20.89 14.37
N CYS A 634 -29.42 -20.36 14.41
CA CYS A 634 -30.26 -20.37 15.60
C CYS A 634 -31.58 -21.12 15.33
N ALA A 635 -31.93 -22.06 16.19
CA ALA A 635 -33.24 -22.70 16.20
C ALA A 635 -33.77 -22.80 17.64
N HIS A 636 -35.02 -22.46 17.82
CA HIS A 636 -35.71 -22.52 19.13
C HIS A 636 -34.97 -21.73 20.23
N GLY A 637 -34.29 -20.65 19.88
CA GLY A 637 -33.54 -19.79 20.82
C GLY A 637 -32.20 -20.35 21.27
N ALA A 638 -31.67 -21.38 20.61
CA ALA A 638 -30.33 -21.92 20.84
C ALA A 638 -29.47 -21.85 19.55
N GLY A 639 -28.25 -21.31 19.64
CA GLY A 639 -27.28 -21.35 18.55
C GLY A 639 -26.76 -22.79 18.37
N PHE A 640 -26.57 -23.21 17.12
CA PHE A 640 -25.94 -24.49 16.77
C PHE A 640 -25.00 -24.29 15.57
N VAL A 641 -23.95 -25.08 15.54
CA VAL A 641 -22.97 -25.03 14.46
C VAL A 641 -23.41 -25.92 13.30
N VAL A 642 -23.38 -25.40 12.10
CA VAL A 642 -23.64 -26.14 10.86
C VAL A 642 -22.30 -26.28 10.12
N PRO A 643 -21.84 -27.53 9.85
CA PRO A 643 -20.64 -27.77 9.09
C PRO A 643 -20.66 -27.09 7.72
N TRP A 644 -19.49 -26.63 7.25
CA TRP A 644 -19.35 -25.86 6.02
C TRP A 644 -19.98 -26.52 4.77
N GLU A 645 -19.98 -27.84 4.68
CA GLU A 645 -20.61 -28.59 3.60
C GLU A 645 -22.14 -28.40 3.55
N GLN A 646 -22.75 -28.17 4.71
CA GLN A 646 -24.21 -28.12 4.86
C GLN A 646 -24.77 -26.70 4.92
N VAL A 647 -23.91 -25.67 4.98
CA VAL A 647 -24.32 -24.27 5.11
C VAL A 647 -25.29 -23.85 3.99
N ARG A 648 -25.06 -24.27 2.76
CA ARG A 648 -25.97 -23.98 1.63
C ARG A 648 -27.37 -24.54 1.78
N SER A 649 -27.55 -25.62 2.50
CA SER A 649 -28.89 -26.22 2.75
C SER A 649 -29.65 -25.49 3.85
N HIS A 650 -28.97 -24.68 4.67
CA HIS A 650 -29.52 -23.92 5.79
C HIS A 650 -29.62 -22.42 5.53
N MET A 651 -28.98 -21.90 4.46
CA MET A 651 -28.96 -20.47 4.13
C MET A 651 -30.38 -19.90 3.98
N HIS A 652 -30.57 -18.66 4.41
CA HIS A 652 -31.84 -17.95 4.37
C HIS A 652 -32.02 -17.07 3.10
N VAL A 653 -30.93 -16.78 2.36
CA VAL A 653 -30.95 -15.97 1.16
C VAL A 653 -30.58 -16.82 -0.06
N ASP A 654 -31.30 -16.67 -1.15
CA ASP A 654 -30.91 -17.24 -2.45
C ASP A 654 -30.22 -16.18 -3.28
N SER A 655 -28.91 -16.30 -3.46
CA SER A 655 -28.09 -15.37 -4.26
C SER A 655 -28.35 -15.47 -5.78
N GLY A 656 -29.01 -16.57 -6.21
CA GLY A 656 -29.18 -16.89 -7.64
C GLY A 656 -27.93 -17.47 -8.31
N TRP A 657 -26.89 -17.78 -7.57
CA TRP A 657 -25.69 -18.46 -8.08
C TRP A 657 -26.02 -19.82 -8.70
N GLY A 658 -25.43 -20.12 -9.84
CA GLY A 658 -25.63 -21.40 -10.56
C GLY A 658 -26.93 -21.49 -11.36
N LYS A 659 -27.79 -20.49 -11.27
CA LYS A 659 -29.00 -20.44 -12.12
C LYS A 659 -28.65 -19.74 -13.43
N SER A 660 -28.58 -20.47 -14.54
CA SER A 660 -28.42 -19.89 -15.88
C SER A 660 -29.55 -18.88 -16.15
N LYS A 661 -29.23 -17.64 -16.55
CA LYS A 661 -30.24 -16.69 -17.06
C LYS A 661 -30.90 -17.33 -18.27
N PRO A 662 -32.23 -17.52 -18.30
CA PRO A 662 -32.88 -17.94 -19.53
C PRO A 662 -32.69 -16.84 -20.56
N ALA A 663 -32.35 -17.25 -21.80
CA ALA A 663 -32.33 -16.33 -22.94
C ALA A 663 -33.69 -15.64 -23.05
N GLU A 664 -33.69 -14.31 -23.12
CA GLU A 664 -34.88 -13.49 -23.23
C GLU A 664 -35.67 -13.84 -24.49
N THR A 665 -36.84 -14.46 -24.33
CA THR A 665 -37.92 -14.39 -25.29
C THR A 665 -39.08 -13.63 -24.63
N ASP A 666 -39.37 -12.46 -25.17
CA ASP A 666 -40.26 -11.41 -24.66
C ASP A 666 -41.74 -11.78 -24.41
N ALA A 667 -42.18 -13.00 -24.66
CA ALA A 667 -43.57 -13.42 -24.51
C ALA A 667 -43.89 -14.15 -23.19
N VAL A 668 -42.88 -14.64 -22.46
CA VAL A 668 -43.08 -15.37 -21.17
C VAL A 668 -42.93 -14.45 -19.97
N ALA A 669 -42.29 -13.28 -20.12
CA ALA A 669 -42.01 -12.35 -19.06
C ALA A 669 -43.25 -11.69 -18.43
N ALA A 670 -44.37 -11.57 -19.18
CA ALA A 670 -45.60 -10.94 -18.67
C ALA A 670 -46.38 -11.88 -17.70
N SER A 671 -46.40 -13.17 -17.97
CA SER A 671 -47.08 -14.16 -17.07
C SER A 671 -46.24 -14.49 -15.82
N ALA A 672 -44.89 -14.49 -15.94
CA ALA A 672 -44.00 -14.72 -14.81
C ALA A 672 -44.00 -13.54 -13.81
N ARG A 673 -44.16 -12.28 -14.30
CA ARG A 673 -44.29 -11.10 -13.43
C ARG A 673 -45.57 -11.14 -12.57
N GLN A 674 -46.65 -11.72 -13.05
CA GLN A 674 -47.93 -11.84 -12.32
C GLN A 674 -47.85 -12.95 -11.29
N ALA A 675 -47.24 -14.10 -11.60
CA ALA A 675 -47.00 -15.20 -10.67
C ALA A 675 -45.94 -14.83 -9.60
N GLY A 676 -44.93 -14.06 -9.94
CA GLY A 676 -43.95 -13.55 -8.98
C GLY A 676 -44.51 -12.55 -7.99
N ARG A 677 -45.48 -11.72 -8.39
CA ARG A 677 -46.21 -10.81 -7.50
C ARG A 677 -47.11 -11.60 -6.49
N GLN A 678 -47.72 -12.67 -6.91
CA GLN A 678 -48.53 -13.49 -6.03
C GLN A 678 -47.66 -14.32 -5.04
N ARG A 679 -46.51 -14.84 -5.45
CA ARG A 679 -45.52 -15.50 -4.56
C ARG A 679 -44.90 -14.54 -3.55
N ARG A 680 -44.57 -13.31 -3.96
CA ARG A 680 -44.05 -12.27 -3.05
C ARG A 680 -45.08 -11.83 -2.02
N ALA A 681 -46.36 -11.73 -2.39
CA ALA A 681 -47.44 -11.44 -1.46
C ALA A 681 -47.70 -12.59 -0.48
N ALA A 682 -47.51 -13.85 -0.89
CA ALA A 682 -47.63 -15.03 0.00
C ALA A 682 -46.42 -15.13 0.95
N ALA A 683 -45.21 -14.92 0.48
CA ALA A 683 -44.00 -14.88 1.30
C ALA A 683 -44.01 -13.73 2.32
N TYR A 684 -44.50 -12.56 1.94
CA TYR A 684 -44.67 -11.41 2.84
C TYR A 684 -45.73 -11.70 3.92
N ARG A 685 -46.81 -12.44 3.60
CA ARG A 685 -47.78 -12.88 4.59
C ARG A 685 -47.23 -13.94 5.54
N ALA A 686 -46.43 -14.89 5.05
CA ALA A 686 -45.75 -15.89 5.88
C ALA A 686 -44.80 -15.22 6.89
N THR A 687 -44.01 -14.24 6.46
CA THR A 687 -43.12 -13.49 7.36
C THR A 687 -43.88 -12.69 8.43
N LEU A 688 -45.05 -12.13 8.10
CA LEU A 688 -45.92 -11.43 9.06
C LEU A 688 -46.58 -12.37 10.06
N GLU A 689 -46.88 -13.61 9.65
CA GLU A 689 -47.44 -14.65 10.54
C GLU A 689 -46.36 -15.19 11.49
N GLU A 690 -45.13 -15.36 11.02
CA GLU A 690 -43.95 -15.73 11.82
C GLU A 690 -43.58 -14.62 12.83
N ASP A 691 -43.63 -13.36 12.41
CA ASP A 691 -43.42 -12.22 13.34
C ASP A 691 -44.52 -12.14 14.41
N ALA A 692 -45.77 -12.45 14.06
CA ALA A 692 -46.86 -12.50 15.03
C ALA A 692 -46.71 -13.66 16.01
N GLU A 693 -46.19 -14.80 15.58
CA GLU A 693 -45.90 -15.94 16.41
C GLU A 693 -44.73 -15.73 17.35
N LEU A 694 -43.68 -15.09 16.88
CA LEU A 694 -42.54 -14.65 17.67
C LEU A 694 -42.92 -13.57 18.71
N LEU A 695 -43.81 -12.67 18.34
CA LEU A 695 -44.35 -11.67 19.29
C LEU A 695 -45.15 -12.33 20.40
N LYS A 696 -45.94 -13.37 20.10
CA LYS A 696 -46.66 -14.16 21.09
C LYS A 696 -45.76 -14.92 22.05
N ILE A 697 -44.69 -15.51 21.53
CA ILE A 697 -43.68 -16.21 22.34
C ILE A 697 -42.94 -15.21 23.25
N PHE A 698 -42.65 -14.02 22.74
CA PHE A 698 -42.02 -12.94 23.51
C PHE A 698 -42.92 -12.43 24.65
N GLU A 699 -44.22 -12.20 24.37
CA GLU A 699 -45.21 -11.78 25.39
C GLU A 699 -45.44 -12.84 26.45
N GLN A 700 -45.41 -14.13 26.09
CA GLN A 700 -45.48 -15.25 27.06
C GLN A 700 -44.26 -15.35 27.98
N THR A 701 -43.10 -14.92 27.50
CA THR A 701 -41.82 -15.07 28.24
C THR A 701 -41.49 -13.84 29.09
N TYR A 702 -41.86 -12.62 28.64
CA TYR A 702 -41.45 -11.36 29.26
C TYR A 702 -42.60 -10.45 29.66
N GLY A 703 -43.86 -10.84 29.45
CA GLY A 703 -45.06 -10.04 29.78
C GLY A 703 -45.44 -9.04 28.67
N PRO A 704 -46.66 -8.47 28.76
CA PRO A 704 -47.24 -7.67 27.68
C PRO A 704 -46.50 -6.32 27.47
N ILE A 705 -46.17 -6.04 26.24
CA ILE A 705 -45.49 -4.80 25.80
C ILE A 705 -46.53 -3.64 25.86
N LYS A 706 -46.31 -2.68 26.73
CA LYS A 706 -47.12 -1.46 26.81
C LYS A 706 -46.74 -0.48 25.69
N ARG A 707 -47.10 -0.77 24.44
CA ARG A 707 -47.07 0.21 23.32
C ARG A 707 -48.34 0.06 22.51
N ASP A 708 -48.91 1.20 22.11
CA ASP A 708 -50.11 1.31 21.29
C ASP A 708 -49.85 0.75 19.87
N PRO A 709 -50.42 -0.41 19.48
CA PRO A 709 -50.17 -1.02 18.18
C PRO A 709 -50.80 -0.29 16.99
N LEU A 710 -51.66 0.69 17.25
CA LEU A 710 -52.42 1.37 16.20
C LEU A 710 -51.78 2.62 15.63
N ALA A 711 -50.66 3.09 16.18
CA ALA A 711 -49.96 4.24 15.64
C ALA A 711 -49.20 3.98 14.32
N ALA A 712 -48.89 2.69 14.05
CA ALA A 712 -48.11 2.26 12.86
C ALA A 712 -48.98 1.99 11.60
N PHE A 713 -50.31 2.00 11.70
CA PHE A 713 -51.21 1.65 10.60
C PHE A 713 -52.11 2.82 10.14
N ARG A 714 -51.57 4.01 9.97
CA ARG A 714 -52.26 5.03 9.18
C ARG A 714 -51.84 4.91 7.73
N PRO A 715 -52.76 4.74 6.74
CA PRO A 715 -52.39 4.64 5.34
C PRO A 715 -51.83 5.93 4.81
N VAL A 716 -50.58 5.91 4.43
CA VAL A 716 -49.94 6.99 3.65
C VAL A 716 -50.48 6.94 2.23
N GLN A 717 -51.13 7.97 1.76
CA GLN A 717 -51.56 8.10 0.37
C GLN A 717 -50.33 8.07 -0.56
N LYS A 718 -50.28 7.08 -1.46
CA LYS A 718 -49.27 7.01 -2.52
C LYS A 718 -49.45 8.17 -3.49
N LYS A 719 -48.48 9.09 -3.53
CA LYS A 719 -48.27 9.95 -4.69
C LYS A 719 -47.47 9.16 -5.72
N GLU A 720 -48.00 9.17 -6.96
CA GLU A 720 -47.32 8.62 -8.12
C GLU A 720 -45.98 9.33 -8.36
N HIS A 721 -44.91 8.60 -8.53
CA HIS A 721 -43.58 9.14 -8.84
C HIS A 721 -43.42 9.29 -10.35
N PRO A 722 -43.00 10.46 -10.86
CA PRO A 722 -42.48 10.59 -12.20
C PRO A 722 -41.02 10.12 -12.28
N ASP A 723 -40.63 9.65 -13.46
CA ASP A 723 -39.26 9.22 -13.77
C ASP A 723 -38.25 10.35 -13.55
N PHE A 724 -37.21 10.12 -12.76
CA PHE A 724 -36.19 11.10 -12.44
C PHE A 724 -34.92 10.85 -13.27
N ALA A 725 -34.55 11.89 -14.05
CA ALA A 725 -33.25 11.98 -14.70
C ALA A 725 -32.15 12.40 -13.69
N ALA A 726 -30.94 11.95 -13.90
CA ALA A 726 -29.77 12.10 -13.00
C ALA A 726 -29.39 13.58 -12.64
N GLU A 727 -29.91 14.56 -13.38
CA GLU A 727 -29.61 15.98 -13.15
C GLU A 727 -30.38 16.60 -11.97
N GLN A 728 -31.37 15.93 -11.40
CA GLN A 728 -32.14 16.49 -10.28
C GLN A 728 -31.55 16.17 -8.90
N TRP A 729 -30.52 15.35 -8.81
CA TRP A 729 -29.86 15.01 -7.54
C TRP A 729 -29.00 16.13 -6.96
N THR A 730 -28.66 17.15 -7.74
CA THR A 730 -27.86 18.32 -7.32
C THR A 730 -28.66 19.39 -6.57
N LEU A 731 -29.98 19.30 -6.51
CA LEU A 731 -30.86 20.32 -5.93
C LEU A 731 -31.50 19.97 -4.57
N ALA A 732 -31.27 18.76 -4.01
CA ALA A 732 -31.79 18.44 -2.68
C ALA A 732 -30.86 19.04 -1.61
N PRO A 733 -31.41 19.73 -0.57
CA PRO A 733 -30.59 20.30 0.48
C PRO A 733 -29.84 19.20 1.26
N GLU A 734 -28.53 19.41 1.46
CA GLU A 734 -27.68 18.57 2.28
C GLU A 734 -27.93 18.88 3.76
N TYR A 735 -27.99 17.82 4.60
CA TYR A 735 -28.13 17.96 6.06
C TYR A 735 -26.77 17.71 6.71
N LEU A 736 -26.37 18.61 7.60
CA LEU A 736 -25.18 18.48 8.43
C LEU A 736 -25.58 18.40 9.90
N LEU A 737 -25.40 17.25 10.51
CA LEU A 737 -25.56 17.01 11.95
C LEU A 737 -24.20 17.22 12.62
N VAL A 738 -24.16 17.99 13.69
CA VAL A 738 -22.92 18.33 14.40
C VAL A 738 -23.08 17.99 15.88
N ASP A 739 -22.21 17.07 16.37
CA ASP A 739 -22.10 16.85 17.81
C ASP A 739 -21.38 18.03 18.45
N GLY A 740 -22.13 18.85 19.17
CA GLY A 740 -21.63 20.11 19.67
C GLY A 740 -20.51 19.97 20.70
N TYR A 741 -20.62 19.03 21.65
CA TYR A 741 -19.57 18.86 22.65
C TYR A 741 -18.33 18.21 22.10
N ASN A 742 -18.48 17.23 21.22
CA ASN A 742 -17.36 16.60 20.54
C ASN A 742 -16.54 17.61 19.74
N ILE A 743 -17.21 18.51 19.01
CA ILE A 743 -16.54 19.58 18.26
C ILE A 743 -15.92 20.63 19.20
N ILE A 744 -16.61 21.05 20.26
CA ILE A 744 -16.08 22.04 21.23
C ILE A 744 -14.77 21.51 21.85
N PHE A 745 -14.73 20.26 22.25
CA PHE A 745 -13.53 19.68 22.88
C PHE A 745 -12.41 19.32 21.89
N ALA A 746 -12.75 19.10 20.62
CA ALA A 746 -11.78 18.77 19.57
C ALA A 746 -11.10 20.01 18.95
N TRP A 747 -11.74 21.19 19.01
CA TRP A 747 -11.16 22.41 18.45
C TRP A 747 -10.46 23.24 19.52
N ASP A 748 -9.14 23.47 19.40
CA ASP A 748 -8.31 24.12 20.43
C ASP A 748 -8.88 25.46 20.93
N GLU A 749 -9.40 26.30 20.03
CA GLU A 749 -9.97 27.62 20.36
C GLU A 749 -11.25 27.48 21.18
N LEU A 750 -12.12 26.55 20.84
CA LEU A 750 -13.36 26.29 21.55
C LEU A 750 -13.11 25.54 22.86
N ASN A 751 -12.14 24.66 22.91
CA ASN A 751 -11.73 23.94 24.10
C ASN A 751 -11.11 24.91 25.15
N ALA A 752 -10.31 25.87 24.70
CA ALA A 752 -9.80 26.92 25.60
C ALA A 752 -10.95 27.75 26.19
N LEU A 753 -11.92 28.18 25.35
CA LEU A 753 -13.07 28.96 25.77
C LEU A 753 -14.02 28.17 26.67
N SER A 754 -14.15 26.85 26.47
CA SER A 754 -15.01 25.98 27.30
C SER A 754 -14.53 25.84 28.74
N LYS A 755 -13.23 26.02 28.99
CA LYS A 755 -12.63 26.03 30.34
C LYS A 755 -12.98 27.29 31.12
N GLU A 756 -13.28 28.39 30.42
CA GLU A 756 -13.71 29.64 31.03
C GLU A 756 -15.23 29.68 31.13
N SER A 757 -15.95 29.39 30.08
CA SER A 757 -17.40 29.32 30.03
C SER A 757 -17.90 28.39 28.94
N LEU A 758 -18.59 27.33 29.34
CA LEU A 758 -19.17 26.37 28.41
C LEU A 758 -20.25 26.98 27.51
N ASP A 759 -21.03 27.92 28.06
CA ASP A 759 -22.08 28.63 27.30
C ASP A 759 -21.49 29.59 26.27
N ALA A 760 -20.35 30.22 26.57
CA ALA A 760 -19.63 31.05 25.61
C ALA A 760 -19.08 30.18 24.45
N ALA A 761 -18.58 28.97 24.73
CA ALA A 761 -18.09 28.03 23.71
C ALA A 761 -19.24 27.53 22.83
N ARG A 762 -20.39 27.16 23.39
CA ARG A 762 -21.61 26.80 22.65
C ARG A 762 -22.05 27.90 21.70
N LYS A 763 -22.12 29.13 22.18
CA LYS A 763 -22.53 30.29 21.39
C LYS A 763 -21.55 30.59 20.27
N LYS A 764 -20.24 30.49 20.56
CA LYS A 764 -19.17 30.67 19.57
C LYS A 764 -19.25 29.62 18.46
N LEU A 765 -19.49 28.36 18.82
CA LEU A 765 -19.68 27.29 17.82
C LEU A 765 -20.93 27.53 16.97
N ALA A 766 -22.04 27.93 17.57
CA ALA A 766 -23.29 28.27 16.86
C ALA A 766 -23.06 29.41 15.85
N ASP A 767 -22.34 30.47 16.23
CA ASP A 767 -22.02 31.61 15.35
C ASP A 767 -21.15 31.17 14.15
N ILE A 768 -20.16 30.31 14.39
CA ILE A 768 -19.29 29.71 13.32
C ILE A 768 -20.15 28.92 12.35
N LEU A 769 -21.05 28.07 12.86
CA LEU A 769 -21.91 27.23 12.03
C LEU A 769 -22.97 28.02 11.27
N CYS A 770 -23.43 29.17 11.80
CA CYS A 770 -24.31 30.12 11.09
C CYS A 770 -23.60 30.67 9.85
N ASN A 771 -22.34 31.07 9.97
CA ASN A 771 -21.53 31.55 8.84
C ASN A 771 -21.30 30.46 7.80
N TYR A 772 -20.97 29.25 8.26
CA TYR A 772 -20.80 28.09 7.41
C TYR A 772 -22.07 27.75 6.62
N GLN A 773 -23.24 27.73 7.30
CA GLN A 773 -24.54 27.48 6.69
C GLN A 773 -24.87 28.52 5.60
N GLY A 774 -24.64 29.79 5.91
CA GLY A 774 -24.90 30.89 4.97
C GLY A 774 -24.16 30.75 3.65
N PHE A 775 -22.93 30.18 3.70
CA PHE A 775 -22.10 29.95 2.52
C PHE A 775 -22.45 28.65 1.79
N LYS A 776 -22.53 27.53 2.51
CA LYS A 776 -22.79 26.19 1.94
C LYS A 776 -24.26 25.93 1.60
N LYS A 777 -25.18 26.70 2.16
CA LYS A 777 -26.65 26.56 1.98
C LYS A 777 -27.19 25.15 2.31
N CYS A 778 -26.56 24.44 3.25
CA CYS A 778 -27.02 23.16 3.78
C CYS A 778 -27.91 23.39 5.02
N VAL A 779 -28.67 22.38 5.45
CA VAL A 779 -29.41 22.44 6.72
C VAL A 779 -28.49 21.97 7.84
N VAL A 780 -28.16 22.82 8.80
CA VAL A 780 -27.27 22.50 9.91
C VAL A 780 -28.10 22.26 11.19
N ILE A 781 -27.87 21.13 11.84
CA ILE A 781 -28.47 20.71 13.10
C ILE A 781 -27.33 20.48 14.10
N LEU A 782 -27.21 21.38 15.08
CA LEU A 782 -26.22 21.31 16.14
C LEU A 782 -26.84 20.64 17.36
N VAL A 783 -26.28 19.55 17.84
CA VAL A 783 -26.83 18.71 18.91
C VAL A 783 -25.96 18.82 20.16
N PHE A 784 -26.62 19.05 21.31
CA PHE A 784 -25.98 19.07 22.63
C PHE A 784 -26.66 18.11 23.59
N ASP A 785 -25.88 17.34 24.34
CA ASP A 785 -26.37 16.48 25.41
C ASP A 785 -27.04 17.28 26.54
N ALA A 786 -28.22 16.83 26.92
CA ALA A 786 -28.93 17.40 28.10
C ALA A 786 -28.33 16.89 29.45
N TYR A 787 -27.39 15.99 29.43
CA TYR A 787 -26.72 15.40 30.60
C TYR A 787 -26.25 16.42 31.65
N ARG A 788 -26.07 17.69 31.27
CA ARG A 788 -25.62 18.76 32.16
C ARG A 788 -26.72 19.77 32.53
N VAL A 789 -27.98 19.51 32.17
CA VAL A 789 -29.15 20.36 32.58
C VAL A 789 -30.23 19.45 33.20
N PRO A 790 -30.22 19.23 34.51
CA PRO A 790 -31.20 18.36 35.18
C PRO A 790 -32.64 18.81 34.93
N GLY A 791 -33.49 17.87 34.48
CA GLY A 791 -34.93 18.14 34.27
C GLY A 791 -35.33 18.70 32.91
N SER A 792 -34.45 18.67 31.90
CA SER A 792 -34.76 19.16 30.55
C SER A 792 -35.67 18.14 29.80
N PRO A 793 -36.85 18.60 29.30
CA PRO A 793 -37.72 17.75 28.48
C PRO A 793 -37.23 17.59 27.03
N GLY A 794 -36.01 18.08 26.69
CA GLY A 794 -35.51 18.26 25.33
C GLY A 794 -36.10 19.50 24.66
N SER A 795 -35.29 20.28 23.96
CA SER A 795 -35.77 21.45 23.21
C SER A 795 -35.09 21.50 21.84
N ILE A 796 -35.81 22.03 20.85
CA ILE A 796 -35.30 22.37 19.53
C ILE A 796 -35.47 23.86 19.38
N GLU A 797 -34.36 24.55 19.22
CA GLU A 797 -34.35 26.00 19.05
C GLU A 797 -33.83 26.38 17.68
N GLN A 798 -34.41 27.36 17.04
CA GLN A 798 -33.85 27.93 15.81
C GLN A 798 -32.95 29.10 16.21
N TYR A 799 -31.64 28.92 15.96
CA TYR A 799 -30.64 29.95 16.18
C TYR A 799 -30.22 30.53 14.83
N HIS A 800 -30.69 31.74 14.50
CA HIS A 800 -30.50 32.36 13.19
C HIS A 800 -30.92 31.44 12.02
N ASN A 801 -29.94 30.87 11.31
CA ASN A 801 -30.12 30.01 10.14
C ASN A 801 -29.81 28.54 10.41
N ILE A 802 -29.52 28.15 11.64
CA ILE A 802 -29.25 26.74 12.05
C ILE A 802 -30.27 26.29 13.11
N HIS A 803 -30.40 24.99 13.31
CA HIS A 803 -31.19 24.39 14.39
C HIS A 803 -30.27 23.91 15.50
N ILE A 804 -30.57 24.25 16.76
CA ILE A 804 -29.89 23.74 17.95
C ILE A 804 -30.84 22.80 18.68
N VAL A 805 -30.36 21.59 18.96
CA VAL A 805 -31.11 20.56 19.66
C VAL A 805 -30.45 20.28 21.00
N TYR A 806 -31.19 20.34 22.07
CA TYR A 806 -30.82 19.82 23.37
C TYR A 806 -31.58 18.51 23.61
N THR A 807 -30.85 17.41 23.80
CA THR A 807 -31.48 16.08 23.96
C THR A 807 -32.27 15.94 25.25
N LYS A 808 -33.06 14.89 25.39
CA LYS A 808 -33.79 14.57 26.63
C LYS A 808 -32.85 13.98 27.68
N GLU A 809 -33.24 14.02 28.96
CA GLU A 809 -32.42 13.63 30.13
C GLU A 809 -31.82 12.20 30.06
N ALA A 810 -32.33 11.31 29.23
CA ALA A 810 -31.81 9.95 29.04
C ALA A 810 -31.32 9.65 27.59
N GLU A 811 -31.23 10.70 26.79
CA GLU A 811 -30.83 10.58 25.37
C GLU A 811 -29.51 11.33 25.16
N THR A 812 -28.47 10.62 24.67
CA THR A 812 -27.20 11.24 24.30
C THR A 812 -27.27 11.93 22.93
N ALA A 813 -26.36 12.85 22.65
CA ALA A 813 -26.25 13.47 21.32
C ALA A 813 -26.11 12.41 20.25
N ASP A 814 -25.30 11.37 20.52
CA ASP A 814 -25.07 10.22 19.66
C ASP A 814 -26.36 9.48 19.30
N MET A 815 -27.18 9.17 20.30
CA MET A 815 -28.47 8.48 20.07
C MET A 815 -29.44 9.35 19.26
N PHE A 816 -29.44 10.66 19.49
CA PHE A 816 -30.26 11.59 18.71
C PHE A 816 -29.78 11.70 17.26
N ILE A 817 -28.47 11.85 17.06
CA ILE A 817 -27.84 11.91 15.73
C ILE A 817 -28.10 10.62 14.96
N GLU A 818 -27.97 9.47 15.61
CA GLU A 818 -28.29 8.16 15.03
C GLU A 818 -29.75 8.08 14.58
N HIS A 819 -30.67 8.46 15.46
CA HIS A 819 -32.12 8.44 15.18
C HIS A 819 -32.50 9.35 14.00
N VAL A 820 -32.00 10.58 14.00
CA VAL A 820 -32.24 11.57 12.94
C VAL A 820 -31.58 11.14 11.63
N THR A 821 -30.38 10.61 11.70
CA THR A 821 -29.67 10.06 10.52
C THR A 821 -30.46 8.91 9.91
N HIS A 822 -31.05 8.05 10.73
CA HIS A 822 -31.88 6.94 10.25
C HIS A 822 -33.18 7.40 9.60
N GLU A 823 -33.80 8.45 10.10
CA GLU A 823 -35.05 9.01 9.54
C GLU A 823 -34.82 9.80 8.24
N ILE A 824 -33.81 10.66 8.21
CA ILE A 824 -33.55 11.59 7.10
C ILE A 824 -32.65 10.95 6.02
N GLY A 825 -31.74 10.05 6.40
CA GLY A 825 -30.73 9.46 5.51
C GLY A 825 -31.31 8.61 4.37
N LYS A 826 -32.58 8.21 4.46
CA LYS A 826 -33.25 7.42 3.43
C LYS A 826 -33.52 8.19 2.13
N ASP A 827 -33.75 9.47 2.24
CA ASP A 827 -34.20 10.31 1.12
C ASP A 827 -33.28 11.53 0.85
N ARG A 828 -32.26 11.78 1.69
CA ARG A 828 -31.46 13.00 1.65
C ARG A 828 -29.99 12.74 1.98
N ARG A 829 -29.11 13.60 1.49
CA ARG A 829 -27.69 13.57 1.86
C ARG A 829 -27.53 14.07 3.29
N VAL A 830 -27.00 13.22 4.16
CA VAL A 830 -26.69 13.54 5.54
C VAL A 830 -25.20 13.43 5.79
N ARG A 831 -24.63 14.46 6.40
CA ARG A 831 -23.24 14.45 6.91
C ARG A 831 -23.28 14.60 8.41
N VAL A 832 -22.36 13.92 9.10
CA VAL A 832 -22.25 14.00 10.56
C VAL A 832 -20.83 14.36 10.95
N ALA A 833 -20.69 15.44 11.71
CA ALA A 833 -19.42 15.92 12.24
C ALA A 833 -19.27 15.52 13.72
N THR A 834 -18.38 14.55 13.98
CA THR A 834 -18.05 14.03 15.32
C THR A 834 -16.61 13.57 15.37
N SER A 835 -16.01 13.50 16.58
CA SER A 835 -14.68 12.94 16.83
C SER A 835 -14.74 11.59 17.55
N ASP A 836 -15.91 11.09 17.98
CA ASP A 836 -16.02 9.84 18.72
C ASP A 836 -15.82 8.61 17.80
N GLY A 837 -14.90 7.71 18.20
CA GLY A 837 -14.57 6.50 17.45
C GLY A 837 -15.67 5.42 17.46
N MET A 838 -16.51 5.40 18.48
CA MET A 838 -17.64 4.44 18.59
C MET A 838 -18.84 4.88 17.75
N GLU A 839 -19.16 6.17 17.70
CA GLU A 839 -20.16 6.76 16.80
C GLU A 839 -19.84 6.55 15.31
N GLN A 840 -18.56 6.43 14.98
CA GLN A 840 -18.09 6.29 13.60
C GLN A 840 -18.66 5.05 12.91
N ILE A 841 -18.85 3.97 13.64
CA ILE A 841 -19.36 2.70 13.16
C ILE A 841 -20.87 2.77 12.92
N ILE A 842 -21.59 3.48 13.78
CA ILE A 842 -23.05 3.61 13.76
C ILE A 842 -23.54 4.55 12.64
N ILE A 843 -22.85 5.66 12.45
CA ILE A 843 -23.18 6.69 11.43
C ILE A 843 -22.97 6.15 10.01
N LEU A 844 -21.89 5.39 9.78
CA LEU A 844 -21.64 4.71 8.50
C LEU A 844 -22.70 3.64 8.20
N GLY A 845 -23.30 3.04 9.24
CA GLY A 845 -24.41 2.08 9.12
C GLY A 845 -25.70 2.66 8.57
N HIS A 846 -25.93 3.98 8.63
CA HIS A 846 -27.21 4.64 8.27
C HIS A 846 -27.16 5.56 7.02
N GLY A 847 -26.11 5.49 6.21
CA GLY A 847 -26.03 6.21 4.91
C GLY A 847 -25.52 7.65 4.99
N ALA A 848 -25.11 8.12 6.17
CA ALA A 848 -24.53 9.44 6.32
C ALA A 848 -23.03 9.45 6.05
N LEU A 849 -22.54 10.52 5.46
CA LEU A 849 -21.12 10.78 5.28
C LEU A 849 -20.55 11.34 6.59
N ARG A 850 -19.57 10.65 7.15
CA ARG A 850 -18.85 11.14 8.32
C ARG A 850 -17.85 12.23 7.93
N VAL A 851 -17.76 13.24 8.79
CA VAL A 851 -16.69 14.25 8.76
C VAL A 851 -16.04 14.26 10.15
N SER A 852 -14.74 13.93 10.24
CA SER A 852 -14.05 14.03 11.52
C SER A 852 -14.01 15.50 12.00
N ALA A 853 -13.95 15.71 13.32
CA ALA A 853 -13.89 17.07 13.88
C ALA A 853 -12.72 17.89 13.29
N ARG A 854 -11.61 17.27 12.97
CA ARG A 854 -10.46 17.90 12.32
C ARG A 854 -10.75 18.30 10.87
N MET A 855 -11.26 17.37 10.06
CA MET A 855 -11.64 17.66 8.67
C MET A 855 -12.72 18.75 8.61
N PHE A 856 -13.67 18.71 9.55
CA PHE A 856 -14.70 19.72 9.63
C PHE A 856 -14.12 21.09 10.02
N HIS A 857 -13.14 21.14 10.90
CA HIS A 857 -12.43 22.38 11.26
C HIS A 857 -11.70 22.99 10.06
N GLU A 858 -11.03 22.16 9.26
CA GLU A 858 -10.34 22.61 8.04
C GLU A 858 -11.35 23.13 7.01
N GLU A 859 -12.46 22.44 6.83
CA GLU A 859 -13.53 22.85 5.90
C GLU A 859 -14.15 24.19 6.34
N VAL A 860 -14.42 24.37 7.64
CA VAL A 860 -14.93 25.63 8.19
C VAL A 860 -13.93 26.77 8.01
N LYS A 861 -12.64 26.54 8.26
CA LYS A 861 -11.57 27.54 8.04
C LYS A 861 -11.44 27.93 6.57
N GLU A 862 -11.63 27.00 5.65
CA GLU A 862 -11.60 27.27 4.22
C GLU A 862 -12.80 28.14 3.81
N VAL A 863 -13.99 27.82 4.30
CA VAL A 863 -15.20 28.64 4.11
C VAL A 863 -15.02 30.05 4.68
N GLU A 864 -14.43 30.17 5.86
CA GLU A 864 -14.13 31.50 6.44
C GLU A 864 -13.14 32.32 5.60
N LYS A 865 -12.13 31.67 5.00
CA LYS A 865 -11.20 32.33 4.06
C LYS A 865 -11.90 32.79 2.79
N GLU A 866 -12.79 31.96 2.24
CA GLU A 866 -13.56 32.33 1.06
C GLU A 866 -14.55 33.45 1.34
N ILE A 867 -15.25 33.44 2.48
CA ILE A 867 -16.09 34.54 2.92
C ILE A 867 -15.29 35.84 3.04
N LYS A 868 -14.05 35.77 3.60
CA LYS A 868 -13.18 36.95 3.71
C LYS A 868 -12.75 37.47 2.34
N ARG A 869 -12.43 36.61 1.38
CA ARG A 869 -12.09 37.00 -0.02
C ARG A 869 -13.27 37.66 -0.71
N TYR A 870 -14.48 37.10 -0.52
CA TYR A 870 -15.70 37.65 -1.09
C TYR A 870 -16.02 39.05 -0.51
N LEU A 871 -15.81 39.26 0.79
CA LEU A 871 -16.00 40.56 1.46
C LEU A 871 -14.94 41.60 1.09
N GLN A 872 -13.74 41.18 0.67
CA GLN A 872 -12.64 42.04 0.23
C GLN A 872 -12.71 42.40 -1.26
N GLY A 873 -13.67 41.84 -2.00
CA GLY A 873 -13.85 42.13 -3.44
C GLY A 873 -12.76 41.54 -4.36
N GLU A 874 -12.10 40.44 -3.91
CA GLU A 874 -11.05 39.76 -4.64
C GLU A 874 -11.56 38.59 -5.53
N VAL A 875 -12.89 38.48 -5.72
CA VAL A 875 -13.54 37.49 -6.62
C VAL A 875 -14.50 38.19 -7.56
#